data_c16cfc090e8bf19c6cd1ae6c6181f568
#
_entry.id   c16cfc090e8bf19c6cd1ae6c6181f568
#
_cell.length_a   1.000
_cell.length_b   1.000
_cell.length_c   1.000
_cell.angle_alpha   90.00
_cell.angle_beta   90.00
_cell.angle_gamma   90.00
#
_symmetry.space_group_name_H-M   'P 1'
#
loop_
_entity.id
_entity.type
_entity.pdbx_description
1 polymer ?
#
loop_
_entity_poly.entity_id
_entity_poly.type
_entity_poly.pdbx_seq_one_letter_code
_entity_poly.pdbx_strand_id
1 'polypeptide(L)'
;MCESHPVEPAPEEGHTRRSFLTRVALGASTVLVPGTLRGLLGAPAAAAAPPPPGTNYLNETAYRAAMHLHAAFSEVTGSLSGHISQAIANGVGIVVPTDHDWRIQLRHYGGQYHFSNWSEPTPSGYWSLLRRPGVGSLTTTSGATLVSGGAAPADQTAGAGALRLVACSTKSSIAKVAYEVDSQTSNADAKGTVLGRVLHIWVKADSTSNARTYLGVQLGLANDPGYGPKQITYRLRTDLTAPTQPTVTGGNAVIDVPVLRGQWFELVPELLADIAACWPSALPEDNSLNSMVLLAVGDKVTTVSGLFSYLHLETDPTYDPAAAYSSVLQHYRVANPGLLVPNGMEHSVDTHKCQLGGQQFFYAYPDTGDPSTHTSYGSAVAADLVAQIQAHDGVASYNHPFGIVTTSPPIGAKRTAALTAQMTAVLASKCHGADCMEVGYNSRGMDLAGHLELFDCLSANGAFLTATGVSDDHVGKDWLAQNNRFVTLPWMVGLTEEAFKTALRVGRASVGLLGNFTGSLDLSINRTAYMGQAYCRVPSAADQVVLDAYGLPSGATVSLYGGAVDFGGVGFQRPSKIADFGASSFALGSVSAPAVGSGPRYYRFTVQDSGGAVIAFTNPVWQIPPGSPVAVPANRFVP
;
A
#
# COMPACT_ATOMS: atom_id res chain seq x y z
N MET A 1 22.36 -16.03 35.08
CA MET A 1 22.35 -17.51 35.01
C MET A 1 21.60 -17.83 33.75
N CYS A 2 22.34 -18.23 32.71
CA CYS A 2 21.76 -18.58 31.40
C CYS A 2 21.31 -20.04 31.50
N GLU A 3 20.02 -20.27 31.43
CA GLU A 3 19.49 -21.62 31.20
C GLU A 3 19.52 -21.92 29.70
N SER A 4 20.35 -22.89 29.34
CA SER A 4 20.42 -23.47 28.01
C SER A 4 19.19 -24.35 27.78
N HIS A 5 18.36 -24.00 26.80
CA HIS A 5 17.32 -24.90 26.31
C HIS A 5 17.96 -26.06 25.53
N PRO A 6 17.52 -27.31 25.73
CA PRO A 6 17.99 -28.44 24.95
C PRO A 6 17.51 -28.32 23.49
N VAL A 7 18.42 -28.59 22.57
CA VAL A 7 18.12 -28.72 21.14
C VAL A 7 17.34 -30.02 20.95
N GLU A 8 16.09 -29.93 20.54
CA GLU A 8 15.30 -31.09 20.16
C GLU A 8 15.89 -31.77 18.91
N PRO A 9 15.86 -33.10 18.83
CA PRO A 9 16.31 -33.82 17.64
C PRO A 9 15.38 -33.52 16.46
N ALA A 10 15.96 -33.32 15.29
CA ALA A 10 15.22 -33.11 14.05
C ALA A 10 14.24 -34.27 13.80
N PRO A 11 13.01 -34.00 13.37
CA PRO A 11 12.02 -35.03 13.09
C PRO A 11 12.50 -35.96 11.98
N GLU A 12 12.24 -37.27 12.14
CA GLU A 12 12.49 -38.25 11.09
C GLU A 12 11.76 -37.84 9.80
N GLU A 13 12.42 -38.02 8.65
CA GLU A 13 11.96 -37.59 7.32
C GLU A 13 10.54 -38.10 7.00
N GLY A 14 9.54 -37.37 7.42
CA GLY A 14 8.20 -37.49 6.86
C GLY A 14 8.23 -37.03 5.40
N HIS A 15 7.60 -37.77 4.50
CA HIS A 15 7.50 -37.40 3.09
C HIS A 15 6.66 -36.13 2.95
N THR A 16 7.31 -34.97 2.97
CA THR A 16 6.66 -33.68 2.69
C THR A 16 6.57 -33.48 1.17
N ARG A 17 5.59 -32.70 0.72
CA ARG A 17 5.48 -32.28 -0.67
C ARG A 17 6.77 -31.62 -1.16
N ARG A 18 7.45 -30.87 -0.30
CA ARG A 18 8.71 -30.20 -0.59
C ARG A 18 9.81 -31.17 -1.03
N SER A 19 10.02 -32.25 -0.27
CA SER A 19 11.02 -33.26 -0.63
C SER A 19 10.65 -34.01 -1.93
N PHE A 20 9.35 -34.14 -2.23
CA PHE A 20 8.86 -34.77 -3.44
C PHE A 20 9.08 -33.87 -4.68
N LEU A 21 8.70 -32.60 -4.60
CA LEU A 21 8.84 -31.65 -5.72
C LEU A 21 10.32 -31.32 -6.02
N THR A 22 11.16 -31.21 -5.01
CA THR A 22 12.61 -31.00 -5.20
C THR A 22 13.23 -32.15 -5.98
N ARG A 23 12.80 -33.39 -5.76
CA ARG A 23 13.27 -34.56 -6.54
C ARG A 23 12.75 -34.58 -7.98
N VAL A 24 11.54 -34.04 -8.22
CA VAL A 24 10.97 -33.93 -9.57
C VAL A 24 11.58 -32.75 -10.34
N ALA A 25 11.85 -31.62 -9.66
CA ALA A 25 12.50 -30.46 -10.28
C ALA A 25 13.94 -30.73 -10.72
N LEU A 26 14.70 -31.52 -9.96
CA LEU A 26 16.07 -31.94 -10.35
C LEU A 26 16.11 -32.88 -11.55
N GLY A 27 15.01 -33.53 -11.92
CA GLY A 27 14.88 -34.35 -13.13
C GLY A 27 14.52 -33.56 -14.40
N ALA A 28 14.06 -32.29 -14.26
CA ALA A 28 13.61 -31.46 -15.39
C ALA A 28 14.64 -30.41 -15.86
N SER A 29 15.80 -30.31 -15.22
CA SER A 29 16.79 -29.26 -15.50
C SER A 29 17.87 -29.72 -16.47
N THR A 30 17.51 -30.04 -17.72
CA THR A 30 18.42 -29.92 -18.87
C THR A 30 17.63 -29.86 -20.17
N VAL A 31 17.00 -28.71 -20.46
CA VAL A 31 16.83 -28.25 -21.83
C VAL A 31 16.94 -26.73 -21.81
N LEU A 32 18.17 -26.27 -22.02
CA LEU A 32 18.42 -24.92 -22.51
C LEU A 32 17.86 -24.84 -23.95
N VAL A 33 16.71 -24.20 -24.15
CA VAL A 33 16.29 -23.73 -25.45
C VAL A 33 16.61 -22.25 -25.54
N PRO A 34 17.53 -21.84 -26.44
CA PRO A 34 17.80 -20.42 -26.66
C PRO A 34 16.57 -19.75 -27.32
N GLY A 35 16.34 -18.52 -26.93
CA GLY A 35 15.25 -17.68 -27.34
C GLY A 35 14.82 -17.79 -28.81
N THR A 36 13.54 -17.84 -28.97
CA THR A 36 12.71 -17.30 -30.07
C THR A 36 11.35 -17.96 -29.99
N LEU A 37 10.44 -17.42 -29.14
CA LEU A 37 8.98 -17.52 -29.33
C LEU A 37 8.27 -16.60 -28.29
N ARG A 38 8.77 -15.38 -28.12
CA ARG A 38 8.07 -14.29 -27.43
C ARG A 38 7.37 -13.34 -28.39
N GLY A 39 6.77 -13.89 -29.40
CA GLY A 39 6.12 -13.07 -30.39
C GLY A 39 4.86 -13.68 -30.94
N LEU A 40 3.79 -13.82 -30.16
CA LEU A 40 2.45 -14.04 -30.73
C LEU A 40 1.32 -14.17 -29.69
N LEU A 41 1.52 -13.67 -28.46
CA LEU A 41 0.37 -13.23 -27.66
C LEU A 41 0.61 -11.75 -27.42
N GLY A 42 -0.11 -10.92 -28.18
CA GLY A 42 0.01 -9.48 -28.05
C GLY A 42 -0.25 -9.10 -26.60
N ALA A 43 0.80 -8.67 -25.90
CA ALA A 43 0.62 -7.77 -24.79
C ALA A 43 -0.37 -6.70 -25.29
N PRO A 44 -1.39 -6.30 -24.53
CA PRO A 44 -2.20 -5.15 -24.91
C PRO A 44 -1.19 -4.04 -25.21
N ALA A 45 -1.23 -3.52 -26.45
CA ALA A 45 -0.34 -2.47 -26.88
C ALA A 45 -0.34 -1.45 -25.75
N ALA A 46 0.83 -1.19 -25.15
CA ALA A 46 0.95 -0.22 -24.10
C ALA A 46 0.27 1.05 -24.62
N ALA A 47 -0.91 1.38 -24.07
CA ALA A 47 -1.60 2.59 -24.43
C ALA A 47 -0.58 3.70 -24.21
N ALA A 48 -0.27 4.46 -25.26
CA ALA A 48 0.67 5.56 -25.15
C ALA A 48 0.21 6.42 -23.98
N ALA A 49 1.10 6.69 -23.04
CA ALA A 49 0.79 7.57 -21.92
C ALA A 49 0.19 8.86 -22.51
N PRO A 50 -0.95 9.36 -22.01
CA PRO A 50 -1.53 10.58 -22.49
C PRO A 50 -0.47 11.68 -22.42
N PRO A 51 -0.41 12.62 -23.38
CA PRO A 51 0.57 13.65 -23.39
C PRO A 51 0.53 14.41 -22.07
N PRO A 52 1.69 14.72 -21.47
CA PRO A 52 1.74 15.45 -20.21
C PRO A 52 1.01 16.78 -20.35
N PRO A 53 0.31 17.27 -19.32
CA PRO A 53 -0.27 18.60 -19.33
C PRO A 53 0.84 19.64 -19.51
N GLY A 54 0.68 20.52 -20.44
CA GLY A 54 1.53 21.62 -20.92
C GLY A 54 2.90 21.88 -20.28
N THR A 55 3.76 22.48 -21.02
CA THR A 55 5.08 22.95 -20.57
C THR A 55 4.92 24.36 -20.00
N ASN A 56 5.55 24.65 -18.86
CA ASN A 56 5.56 25.99 -18.27
C ASN A 56 6.69 26.91 -18.85
N TYR A 57 6.79 28.10 -18.30
CA TYR A 57 7.83 29.08 -18.72
C TYR A 57 9.28 28.66 -18.39
N LEU A 58 9.47 27.66 -17.54
CA LEU A 58 10.77 27.08 -17.20
C LEU A 58 11.11 25.84 -18.06
N ASN A 59 10.31 25.54 -19.07
CA ASN A 59 10.38 24.29 -19.85
C ASN A 59 10.24 23.01 -19.00
N GLU A 60 9.55 23.12 -17.88
CA GLU A 60 9.16 21.98 -17.06
C GLU A 60 7.81 21.45 -17.53
N THR A 61 7.60 20.17 -17.35
CA THR A 61 6.33 19.48 -17.59
C THR A 61 5.75 19.01 -16.26
N ALA A 62 4.44 19.23 -16.07
CA ALA A 62 3.73 18.69 -14.91
C ALA A 62 3.38 17.21 -15.15
N TYR A 63 3.98 16.31 -14.37
CA TYR A 63 3.65 14.88 -14.40
C TYR A 63 2.67 14.55 -13.28
N ARG A 64 1.79 13.56 -13.52
CA ARG A 64 0.94 13.03 -12.45
C ARG A 64 1.68 11.96 -11.69
N ALA A 65 1.74 12.09 -10.36
CA ALA A 65 2.34 11.15 -9.44
C ALA A 65 1.28 10.59 -8.49
N ALA A 66 1.03 9.30 -8.56
CA ALA A 66 0.31 8.56 -7.53
C ALA A 66 1.34 8.08 -6.50
N MET A 67 1.18 8.55 -5.30
CA MET A 67 2.09 8.28 -4.19
C MET A 67 1.29 7.74 -3.01
N HIS A 68 1.98 7.10 -2.06
CA HIS A 68 1.38 6.44 -0.92
C HIS A 68 0.39 5.35 -1.39
N LEU A 69 0.95 4.26 -1.88
CA LEU A 69 0.24 3.11 -2.42
C LEU A 69 0.74 1.84 -1.74
N HIS A 70 -0.19 0.99 -1.32
CA HIS A 70 0.12 -0.28 -0.67
C HIS A 70 -0.17 -1.44 -1.60
N ALA A 71 0.82 -2.29 -1.81
CA ALA A 71 0.75 -3.45 -2.70
C ALA A 71 0.85 -4.77 -1.92
N ALA A 72 1.20 -5.83 -2.61
CA ALA A 72 1.23 -7.19 -2.06
C ALA A 72 2.28 -7.42 -0.96
N PHE A 73 3.19 -6.49 -0.72
CA PHE A 73 4.18 -6.61 0.36
C PHE A 73 3.63 -6.26 1.73
N SER A 74 2.67 -5.36 1.79
CA SER A 74 2.09 -4.93 3.06
C SER A 74 0.60 -5.15 3.15
N GLU A 75 -0.09 -5.29 2.01
CA GLU A 75 -1.53 -5.45 1.98
C GLU A 75 -1.96 -6.78 1.36
N VAL A 76 -3.19 -7.16 1.68
CA VAL A 76 -3.69 -8.48 1.31
C VAL A 76 -4.46 -8.50 -0.01
N THR A 77 -4.88 -7.35 -0.51
CA THR A 77 -5.77 -7.29 -1.69
C THR A 77 -5.12 -6.68 -2.91
N GLY A 78 -4.28 -5.67 -2.75
CA GLY A 78 -3.59 -4.97 -3.82
C GLY A 78 -2.36 -5.72 -4.32
N SER A 79 -1.98 -5.43 -5.58
CA SER A 79 -0.70 -5.82 -6.16
C SER A 79 -0.09 -4.62 -6.84
N LEU A 80 1.23 -4.59 -6.99
CA LEU A 80 1.89 -3.51 -7.72
C LEU A 80 1.48 -3.51 -9.21
N SER A 81 1.24 -4.69 -9.79
CA SER A 81 0.66 -4.80 -11.15
C SER A 81 -0.69 -4.10 -11.25
N GLY A 82 -1.52 -4.19 -10.22
CA GLY A 82 -2.80 -3.49 -10.11
C GLY A 82 -2.61 -1.98 -10.16
N HIS A 83 -1.75 -1.43 -9.32
CA HIS A 83 -1.44 0.01 -9.28
C HIS A 83 -0.85 0.51 -10.61
N ILE A 84 0.08 -0.22 -11.20
CA ILE A 84 0.67 0.09 -12.52
C ILE A 84 -0.42 0.15 -13.61
N SER A 85 -1.31 -0.85 -13.64
CA SER A 85 -2.42 -0.89 -14.57
C SER A 85 -3.37 0.31 -14.42
N GLN A 86 -3.70 0.68 -13.18
CA GLN A 86 -4.51 1.87 -12.90
C GLN A 86 -3.79 3.17 -13.28
N ALA A 87 -2.48 3.26 -13.05
CA ALA A 87 -1.69 4.41 -13.43
C ALA A 87 -1.72 4.64 -14.95
N ILE A 88 -1.46 3.59 -15.73
CA ILE A 88 -1.52 3.63 -17.19
C ILE A 88 -2.92 4.05 -17.67
N ALA A 89 -3.97 3.43 -17.13
CA ALA A 89 -5.35 3.71 -17.51
C ALA A 89 -5.78 5.16 -17.22
N ASN A 90 -5.20 5.80 -16.21
CA ASN A 90 -5.55 7.14 -15.77
C ASN A 90 -4.49 8.22 -16.15
N GLY A 91 -3.52 7.87 -16.95
CA GLY A 91 -2.47 8.81 -17.41
C GLY A 91 -1.58 9.35 -16.30
N VAL A 92 -1.29 8.51 -15.31
CA VAL A 92 -0.35 8.76 -14.24
C VAL A 92 1.03 8.30 -14.69
N GLY A 93 2.02 9.16 -14.65
CA GLY A 93 3.39 8.90 -15.14
C GLY A 93 4.35 8.45 -14.04
N ILE A 94 4.02 8.65 -12.78
CA ILE A 94 4.87 8.33 -11.63
C ILE A 94 4.05 7.51 -10.63
N VAL A 95 4.58 6.34 -10.25
CA VAL A 95 3.95 5.44 -9.26
C VAL A 95 4.95 5.17 -8.15
N VAL A 96 4.66 5.61 -6.94
CA VAL A 96 5.52 5.40 -5.77
C VAL A 96 4.84 4.42 -4.82
N PRO A 97 5.18 3.13 -4.87
CA PRO A 97 4.70 2.17 -3.88
C PRO A 97 5.37 2.45 -2.53
N THR A 98 4.60 2.35 -1.47
CA THR A 98 5.06 2.66 -0.11
C THR A 98 4.53 1.63 0.88
N ASP A 99 4.75 0.36 0.58
CA ASP A 99 4.40 -0.71 1.50
C ASP A 99 5.04 -0.52 2.88
N HIS A 100 4.37 -0.97 3.93
CA HIS A 100 4.86 -0.86 5.30
C HIS A 100 6.17 -1.63 5.49
N ASP A 101 7.18 -0.96 6.00
CA ASP A 101 8.53 -1.49 6.19
C ASP A 101 8.58 -2.74 7.08
N TRP A 102 7.84 -2.77 8.19
CA TRP A 102 7.80 -3.90 9.11
C TRP A 102 7.16 -5.14 8.49
N ARG A 103 6.22 -4.95 7.56
CA ARG A 103 5.58 -6.05 6.82
C ARG A 103 6.50 -6.62 5.76
N ILE A 104 7.23 -5.77 5.03
CA ILE A 104 8.25 -6.22 4.06
C ILE A 104 9.34 -7.02 4.79
N GLN A 105 9.76 -6.58 5.97
CA GLN A 105 10.75 -7.27 6.79
C GLN A 105 10.24 -8.55 7.44
N LEU A 106 8.95 -8.87 7.31
CA LEU A 106 8.29 -9.96 8.01
C LEU A 106 8.52 -9.94 9.53
N ARG A 107 8.70 -8.75 10.11
CA ARG A 107 8.77 -8.61 11.56
C ARG A 107 7.43 -8.99 12.15
N HIS A 108 7.46 -9.77 13.23
CA HIS A 108 6.27 -10.26 13.91
C HIS A 108 5.35 -11.16 13.05
N TYR A 109 5.83 -11.58 11.88
CA TYR A 109 5.19 -12.60 11.07
C TYR A 109 5.82 -13.96 11.36
N GLY A 110 5.02 -14.88 11.57
CA GLY A 110 5.38 -16.24 11.92
C GLY A 110 4.63 -16.64 13.16
N GLY A 111 4.36 -17.90 13.30
CA GLY A 111 3.66 -18.41 14.44
C GLY A 111 2.95 -19.70 14.14
N GLN A 112 2.55 -20.32 15.19
CA GLN A 112 1.91 -21.62 15.18
C GLN A 112 0.48 -21.49 15.65
N TYR A 113 -0.40 -22.22 14.99
CA TYR A 113 -1.79 -22.28 15.34
C TYR A 113 -2.21 -23.72 15.60
N HIS A 114 -2.65 -23.99 16.82
CA HIS A 114 -3.10 -25.30 17.24
C HIS A 114 -4.61 -25.27 17.53
N PHE A 115 -5.31 -26.27 17.07
CA PHE A 115 -6.71 -26.49 17.40
C PHE A 115 -6.81 -27.33 18.70
N SER A 116 -6.82 -26.69 19.85
CA SER A 116 -7.12 -27.38 21.10
C SER A 116 -8.62 -27.31 21.39
N ASN A 117 -9.27 -28.46 21.41
CA ASN A 117 -10.68 -28.60 21.81
C ASN A 117 -11.62 -27.57 21.17
N TRP A 118 -11.62 -27.37 19.90
CA TRP A 118 -12.54 -26.48 19.20
C TRP A 118 -12.88 -25.15 19.91
N SER A 119 -13.04 -25.16 21.22
CA SER A 119 -13.44 -23.99 22.03
C SER A 119 -12.31 -23.00 22.30
N GLU A 120 -11.07 -23.45 22.35
CA GLU A 120 -9.92 -22.58 22.64
C GLU A 120 -8.66 -23.06 21.90
N PRO A 121 -8.41 -22.61 20.67
CA PRO A 121 -7.13 -22.84 20.05
C PRO A 121 -6.04 -22.14 20.87
N THR A 122 -4.93 -22.84 21.11
CA THR A 122 -3.79 -22.30 21.83
C THR A 122 -2.78 -21.83 20.78
N PRO A 123 -2.68 -20.55 20.52
CA PRO A 123 -1.71 -20.03 19.58
C PRO A 123 -0.34 -19.89 20.23
N SER A 124 0.70 -20.07 19.48
CA SER A 124 2.03 -19.60 19.79
C SER A 124 2.45 -18.53 18.78
N GLY A 125 3.15 -17.52 19.24
CA GLY A 125 3.62 -16.45 18.37
C GLY A 125 2.53 -15.45 17.94
N TYR A 126 2.77 -14.78 16.82
CA TYR A 126 1.98 -13.64 16.32
C TYR A 126 0.67 -13.99 15.65
N TRP A 127 0.40 -15.26 15.44
CA TRP A 127 -0.90 -15.75 15.00
C TRP A 127 -1.99 -15.56 16.06
N SER A 128 -1.83 -14.54 16.86
CA SER A 128 -2.74 -14.19 17.92
C SER A 128 -4.18 -14.01 17.45
N LEU A 129 -4.37 -13.73 16.19
CA LEU A 129 -5.67 -13.48 15.60
C LEU A 129 -6.40 -14.76 15.21
N LEU A 130 -5.66 -15.81 14.96
CA LEU A 130 -6.21 -17.15 14.79
C LEU A 130 -6.63 -17.78 16.13
N ARG A 131 -6.51 -17.02 17.21
CA ARG A 131 -6.63 -17.49 18.60
C ARG A 131 -8.03 -17.77 19.07
N ARG A 132 -9.03 -17.13 18.48
CA ARG A 132 -10.37 -17.17 19.05
C ARG A 132 -11.26 -18.13 18.27
N PRO A 133 -11.92 -19.08 18.93
CA PRO A 133 -13.10 -19.73 18.37
C PRO A 133 -14.06 -18.61 17.94
N GLY A 134 -14.48 -18.62 16.69
CA GLY A 134 -15.32 -17.53 16.15
C GLY A 134 -14.57 -16.40 15.46
N VAL A 135 -13.25 -16.44 15.35
CA VAL A 135 -12.49 -15.57 14.42
C VAL A 135 -12.49 -16.16 13.02
N GLY A 136 -12.79 -17.45 12.86
CA GLY A 136 -13.10 -18.04 11.56
C GLY A 136 -14.59 -17.99 11.25
N SER A 137 -14.95 -17.80 9.99
CA SER A 137 -16.32 -17.99 9.56
C SER A 137 -16.54 -19.42 9.10
N LEU A 138 -17.53 -20.05 9.68
CA LEU A 138 -18.00 -21.36 9.25
C LEU A 138 -19.10 -21.18 8.21
N THR A 139 -18.87 -21.65 6.99
CA THR A 139 -19.89 -21.73 5.97
C THR A 139 -20.23 -23.20 5.70
N THR A 140 -21.50 -23.56 5.84
CA THR A 140 -21.98 -24.90 5.54
C THR A 140 -23.09 -24.86 4.51
N THR A 141 -23.07 -25.80 3.56
CA THR A 141 -24.22 -26.06 2.69
C THR A 141 -25.10 -27.14 3.31
N SER A 142 -26.32 -27.28 2.82
CA SER A 142 -27.30 -28.26 3.34
C SER A 142 -26.69 -29.67 3.44
N GLY A 143 -26.78 -30.30 4.59
CA GLY A 143 -26.28 -31.65 4.87
C GLY A 143 -24.81 -31.72 5.31
N ALA A 144 -24.13 -30.59 5.45
CA ALA A 144 -22.75 -30.54 5.94
C ALA A 144 -22.74 -30.37 7.47
N THR A 145 -21.78 -30.98 8.13
CA THR A 145 -21.62 -30.92 9.59
C THR A 145 -20.18 -30.61 9.94
N LEU A 146 -19.99 -29.67 10.84
CA LEU A 146 -18.71 -29.42 11.50
C LEU A 146 -18.65 -30.25 12.78
N VAL A 147 -17.55 -30.98 12.95
CA VAL A 147 -17.28 -31.73 14.18
C VAL A 147 -15.91 -31.34 14.70
N SER A 148 -15.84 -30.88 15.93
CA SER A 148 -14.59 -30.58 16.62
C SER A 148 -13.97 -31.85 17.23
N GLY A 149 -12.66 -31.86 17.37
CA GLY A 149 -11.91 -32.83 18.14
C GLY A 149 -11.25 -33.95 17.33
N GLY A 150 -10.07 -34.24 17.69
CA GLY A 150 -9.17 -35.27 17.18
C GLY A 150 -7.80 -35.11 17.81
N ALA A 151 -7.00 -36.18 17.80
CA ALA A 151 -5.61 -36.10 18.23
C ALA A 151 -4.78 -35.40 17.12
N ALA A 152 -3.92 -34.46 17.51
CA ALA A 152 -2.91 -33.88 16.67
C ALA A 152 -1.85 -34.94 16.26
N PRO A 153 -0.98 -34.66 15.27
CA PRO A 153 0.18 -35.49 15.00
C PRO A 153 1.03 -35.71 16.26
N ALA A 154 1.66 -36.89 16.36
CA ALA A 154 2.39 -37.30 17.58
C ALA A 154 3.62 -36.43 17.87
N ASP A 155 4.13 -35.76 16.86
CA ASP A 155 5.28 -34.85 16.91
C ASP A 155 4.92 -33.40 17.32
N GLN A 156 3.62 -33.13 17.53
CA GLN A 156 3.15 -31.81 17.92
C GLN A 156 3.12 -31.63 19.44
N THR A 157 3.20 -30.37 19.87
CA THR A 157 3.21 -29.99 21.28
C THR A 157 2.06 -30.64 22.06
N ALA A 158 2.32 -31.12 23.25
CA ALA A 158 1.32 -31.72 24.13
C ALA A 158 0.13 -30.76 24.34
N GLY A 159 -1.07 -31.27 24.11
CA GLY A 159 -2.31 -30.47 24.19
C GLY A 159 -2.75 -29.85 22.86
N ALA A 160 -1.98 -29.96 21.80
CA ALA A 160 -2.42 -29.55 20.46
C ALA A 160 -3.57 -30.44 19.98
N GLY A 161 -4.69 -29.81 19.57
CA GLY A 161 -5.86 -30.49 19.02
C GLY A 161 -5.89 -30.39 17.49
N ALA A 162 -6.83 -31.09 16.89
CA ALA A 162 -7.10 -31.00 15.47
C ALA A 162 -8.56 -30.64 15.20
N LEU A 163 -8.78 -29.80 14.19
CA LEU A 163 -10.08 -29.45 13.68
C LEU A 163 -10.60 -30.58 12.77
N ARG A 164 -11.74 -31.17 13.09
CA ARG A 164 -12.41 -32.15 12.23
C ARG A 164 -13.47 -31.46 11.37
N LEU A 165 -13.36 -31.60 10.06
CA LEU A 165 -14.40 -31.23 9.12
C LEU A 165 -15.07 -32.48 8.53
N VAL A 166 -16.41 -32.45 8.43
CA VAL A 166 -17.20 -33.51 7.85
C VAL A 166 -18.21 -32.92 6.86
N ALA A 167 -18.21 -33.37 5.64
CA ALA A 167 -19.17 -32.98 4.62
C ALA A 167 -19.88 -34.20 4.03
N CYS A 168 -21.20 -34.20 4.10
CA CYS A 168 -22.06 -35.14 3.41
C CYS A 168 -23.29 -34.41 2.90
N SER A 169 -23.97 -34.96 1.92
CA SER A 169 -25.20 -34.37 1.38
C SER A 169 -26.35 -35.36 1.45
N THR A 170 -27.50 -34.88 1.86
CA THR A 170 -28.76 -35.64 1.76
C THR A 170 -29.37 -35.58 0.37
N LYS A 171 -28.81 -34.73 -0.51
CA LYS A 171 -29.26 -34.53 -1.92
C LYS A 171 -28.14 -34.96 -2.86
N SER A 172 -28.44 -35.08 -4.13
CA SER A 172 -27.46 -35.35 -5.21
C SER A 172 -26.44 -34.20 -5.42
N SER A 173 -26.70 -33.04 -4.84
CA SER A 173 -25.81 -31.88 -4.88
C SER A 173 -24.61 -32.05 -3.96
N ILE A 174 -23.52 -31.34 -4.28
CA ILE A 174 -22.33 -31.26 -3.44
C ILE A 174 -22.65 -30.51 -2.14
N ALA A 175 -22.18 -31.03 -1.02
CA ALA A 175 -22.16 -30.38 0.27
C ALA A 175 -20.74 -29.86 0.57
N LYS A 176 -20.61 -28.66 1.06
CA LYS A 176 -19.34 -28.02 1.40
C LYS A 176 -19.37 -27.55 2.84
N VAL A 177 -18.33 -27.90 3.60
CA VAL A 177 -17.96 -27.25 4.85
C VAL A 177 -16.68 -26.47 4.59
N ALA A 178 -16.70 -25.19 4.89
CA ALA A 178 -15.56 -24.30 4.75
C ALA A 178 -15.31 -23.61 6.08
N TYR A 179 -14.11 -23.72 6.61
CA TYR A 179 -13.65 -22.98 7.76
C TYR A 179 -12.62 -21.97 7.28
N GLU A 180 -12.99 -20.70 7.24
CA GLU A 180 -12.09 -19.63 6.91
C GLU A 180 -11.28 -19.25 8.15
N VAL A 181 -9.98 -19.41 8.04
CA VAL A 181 -9.02 -19.03 9.06
C VAL A 181 -8.85 -17.53 8.97
N ASP A 182 -9.17 -16.83 10.04
CA ASP A 182 -9.05 -15.37 10.14
C ASP A 182 -9.90 -14.59 9.12
N SER A 183 -11.20 -14.60 9.32
CA SER A 183 -12.14 -13.82 8.51
C SER A 183 -12.32 -12.36 8.96
N GLN A 184 -11.82 -11.99 10.13
CA GLN A 184 -12.25 -10.73 10.78
C GLN A 184 -11.19 -9.65 10.83
N THR A 185 -10.02 -9.86 10.29
CA THR A 185 -8.97 -8.92 10.61
C THR A 185 -8.57 -8.02 9.47
N SER A 186 -8.69 -6.75 9.77
CA SER A 186 -7.85 -5.70 9.23
C SER A 186 -6.35 -5.88 9.56
N ASN A 187 -6.00 -6.86 10.39
CA ASN A 187 -4.62 -7.11 10.80
C ASN A 187 -3.97 -8.12 9.87
N ALA A 188 -2.98 -7.67 9.19
CA ALA A 188 -2.24 -8.41 8.19
C ALA A 188 -1.26 -9.46 8.76
N ASP A 189 -1.29 -9.76 10.05
CA ASP A 189 -0.27 -10.60 10.67
C ASP A 189 -0.29 -12.05 10.16
N ALA A 190 -1.49 -12.58 9.85
CA ALA A 190 -1.67 -13.88 9.22
C ALA A 190 -1.71 -13.81 7.68
N LYS A 191 -1.75 -12.61 7.14
CA LYS A 191 -1.88 -12.30 5.72
C LYS A 191 -0.70 -11.41 5.31
N GLY A 192 -0.52 -11.19 4.04
CA GLY A 192 0.54 -10.35 3.50
C GLY A 192 1.39 -11.09 2.49
N THR A 193 2.56 -10.57 2.17
CA THR A 193 3.37 -11.11 1.07
C THR A 193 3.60 -12.61 1.18
N VAL A 194 3.53 -13.29 0.05
CA VAL A 194 3.93 -14.72 -0.05
C VAL A 194 5.46 -14.87 -0.12
N LEU A 195 6.16 -13.78 -0.38
CA LEU A 195 7.61 -13.77 -0.53
C LEU A 195 8.29 -13.94 0.83
N GLY A 196 9.25 -14.84 0.91
CA GLY A 196 9.96 -15.13 2.15
C GLY A 196 9.15 -15.92 3.20
N ARG A 197 8.02 -16.52 2.83
CA ARG A 197 7.17 -17.29 3.74
C ARG A 197 7.08 -18.75 3.36
N VAL A 198 7.07 -19.60 4.38
CA VAL A 198 6.80 -21.04 4.27
C VAL A 198 5.54 -21.35 5.09
N LEU A 199 4.54 -21.94 4.43
CA LEU A 199 3.28 -22.35 5.06
C LEU A 199 3.29 -23.86 5.28
N HIS A 200 3.01 -24.28 6.51
CA HIS A 200 2.86 -25.68 6.90
C HIS A 200 1.45 -25.95 7.39
N ILE A 201 0.83 -27.02 6.92
CA ILE A 201 -0.50 -27.46 7.38
C ILE A 201 -0.51 -28.99 7.48
N TRP A 202 -0.74 -29.50 8.67
CA TRP A 202 -0.94 -30.93 8.86
C TRP A 202 -2.39 -31.32 8.58
N VAL A 203 -2.56 -32.34 7.73
CA VAL A 203 -3.88 -32.82 7.31
C VAL A 203 -3.93 -34.33 7.40
N LYS A 204 -5.07 -34.89 7.84
CA LYS A 204 -5.34 -36.33 7.84
C LYS A 204 -6.69 -36.59 7.19
N ALA A 205 -6.70 -37.32 6.08
CA ALA A 205 -7.91 -37.74 5.41
C ALA A 205 -8.42 -39.03 6.04
N ASP A 206 -9.59 -38.99 6.72
CA ASP A 206 -10.21 -40.16 7.34
C ASP A 206 -11.06 -40.97 6.36
N SER A 207 -11.52 -40.32 5.27
CA SER A 207 -12.35 -40.93 4.23
C SER A 207 -11.60 -40.99 2.88
N THR A 208 -12.14 -41.76 1.95
CA THR A 208 -11.73 -41.69 0.56
C THR A 208 -12.09 -40.33 -0.05
N SER A 209 -11.29 -39.87 -0.97
CA SER A 209 -11.49 -38.61 -1.68
C SER A 209 -11.08 -38.72 -3.15
N ASN A 210 -11.69 -37.88 -4.00
CA ASN A 210 -11.47 -37.82 -5.43
C ASN A 210 -11.62 -36.38 -5.94
N ALA A 211 -11.62 -36.16 -7.26
CA ALA A 211 -11.70 -34.81 -7.84
C ALA A 211 -13.00 -34.04 -7.50
N ARG A 212 -14.08 -34.73 -7.12
CA ARG A 212 -15.38 -34.15 -6.79
C ARG A 212 -15.61 -34.02 -5.31
N THR A 213 -15.13 -34.99 -4.54
CA THR A 213 -15.33 -35.11 -3.09
C THR A 213 -13.98 -35.20 -2.42
N TYR A 214 -13.58 -34.17 -1.65
CA TYR A 214 -12.22 -34.00 -1.18
C TYR A 214 -12.13 -33.18 0.12
N LEU A 215 -11.02 -33.33 0.82
CA LEU A 215 -10.51 -32.32 1.74
C LEU A 215 -9.66 -31.32 0.94
N GLY A 216 -9.60 -30.08 1.37
CA GLY A 216 -8.80 -29.09 0.68
C GLY A 216 -8.34 -27.95 1.57
N VAL A 217 -7.30 -27.28 1.09
CA VAL A 217 -6.82 -26.00 1.60
C VAL A 217 -6.91 -25.02 0.45
N GLN A 218 -7.64 -23.93 0.65
CA GLN A 218 -7.85 -22.90 -0.33
C GLN A 218 -7.17 -21.62 0.13
N LEU A 219 -6.29 -21.09 -0.70
CA LEU A 219 -5.55 -19.86 -0.46
C LEU A 219 -6.02 -18.78 -1.41
N GLY A 220 -6.53 -17.67 -0.88
CA GLY A 220 -6.79 -16.46 -1.66
C GLY A 220 -5.51 -15.64 -1.80
N LEU A 221 -5.32 -15.03 -2.97
CA LEU A 221 -4.14 -14.26 -3.34
C LEU A 221 -4.54 -12.85 -3.79
N ALA A 222 -3.56 -11.96 -3.88
CA ALA A 222 -3.76 -10.59 -4.35
C ALA A 222 -4.46 -10.53 -5.72
N ASN A 223 -5.21 -9.46 -5.93
CA ASN A 223 -5.83 -9.16 -7.21
C ASN A 223 -4.76 -8.92 -8.29
N ASP A 224 -5.09 -9.33 -9.50
CA ASP A 224 -4.24 -9.13 -10.67
C ASP A 224 -5.10 -8.59 -11.83
N PRO A 225 -4.64 -7.57 -12.57
CA PRO A 225 -5.41 -6.99 -13.68
C PRO A 225 -5.81 -7.99 -14.75
N GLY A 226 -4.97 -9.00 -15.01
CA GLY A 226 -5.21 -10.01 -16.03
C GLY A 226 -6.14 -11.14 -15.58
N TYR A 227 -6.19 -11.42 -14.29
CA TYR A 227 -6.88 -12.59 -13.74
C TYR A 227 -7.96 -12.26 -12.71
N GLY A 228 -8.00 -11.02 -12.22
CA GLY A 228 -8.84 -10.63 -11.08
C GLY A 228 -8.36 -11.22 -9.76
N PRO A 229 -9.27 -11.48 -8.80
CA PRO A 229 -8.94 -12.19 -7.56
C PRO A 229 -8.41 -13.59 -7.87
N LYS A 230 -7.21 -13.91 -7.40
CA LYS A 230 -6.60 -15.23 -7.59
C LYS A 230 -6.83 -16.12 -6.39
N GLN A 231 -6.98 -17.42 -6.64
CA GLN A 231 -7.20 -18.41 -5.62
C GLN A 231 -6.62 -19.76 -6.02
N ILE A 232 -5.84 -20.39 -5.15
CA ILE A 232 -5.36 -21.78 -5.33
C ILE A 232 -6.12 -22.68 -4.34
N THR A 233 -6.67 -23.78 -4.83
CA THR A 233 -7.24 -24.85 -4.01
C THR A 233 -6.38 -26.10 -4.12
N TYR A 234 -5.72 -26.47 -3.03
CA TYR A 234 -5.03 -27.76 -2.90
C TYR A 234 -6.09 -28.80 -2.52
N ARG A 235 -6.43 -29.70 -3.44
CA ARG A 235 -7.33 -30.83 -3.17
C ARG A 235 -6.53 -32.04 -2.75
N LEU A 236 -6.81 -32.54 -1.56
CA LEU A 236 -6.16 -33.70 -0.97
C LEU A 236 -6.89 -34.96 -1.42
N ARG A 237 -6.21 -35.79 -2.18
CA ARG A 237 -6.81 -36.89 -2.92
C ARG A 237 -6.20 -38.24 -2.52
N THR A 238 -7.04 -39.16 -2.09
CA THR A 238 -6.64 -40.52 -1.72
C THR A 238 -6.65 -41.51 -2.91
N ASP A 239 -7.16 -41.11 -4.05
CA ASP A 239 -7.21 -41.91 -5.30
C ASP A 239 -6.05 -41.61 -6.26
N LEU A 240 -5.11 -40.76 -5.85
CA LEU A 240 -3.92 -40.43 -6.62
C LEU A 240 -2.64 -40.98 -5.95
N THR A 241 -1.65 -41.26 -6.78
CA THR A 241 -0.31 -41.67 -6.34
C THR A 241 0.76 -40.62 -6.63
N ALA A 242 0.44 -39.61 -7.45
CA ALA A 242 1.31 -38.51 -7.81
C ALA A 242 0.49 -37.20 -7.94
N PRO A 243 1.10 -36.02 -7.70
CA PRO A 243 0.46 -34.75 -7.97
C PRO A 243 0.10 -34.58 -9.43
N THR A 244 -0.94 -33.80 -9.72
CA THR A 244 -1.32 -33.44 -11.09
C THR A 244 -0.84 -32.05 -11.43
N GLN A 245 -0.78 -31.75 -12.74
CA GLN A 245 -0.59 -30.37 -13.20
C GLN A 245 -1.78 -29.50 -12.74
N PRO A 246 -1.53 -28.21 -12.41
CA PRO A 246 -2.59 -27.30 -12.05
C PRO A 246 -3.70 -27.23 -13.12
N THR A 247 -4.95 -27.20 -12.68
CA THR A 247 -6.09 -26.88 -13.54
C THR A 247 -6.51 -25.45 -13.24
N VAL A 248 -6.46 -24.58 -14.26
CA VAL A 248 -6.72 -23.13 -14.10
C VAL A 248 -7.94 -22.70 -14.91
N THR A 249 -8.81 -21.92 -14.28
CA THR A 249 -9.95 -21.28 -14.93
C THR A 249 -10.04 -19.83 -14.42
N GLY A 250 -9.57 -18.88 -15.22
CA GLY A 250 -9.45 -17.48 -14.83
C GLY A 250 -8.56 -17.33 -13.58
N GLY A 251 -9.07 -16.65 -12.56
CA GLY A 251 -8.38 -16.49 -11.27
C GLY A 251 -8.41 -17.73 -10.35
N ASN A 252 -9.08 -18.82 -10.72
CA ASN A 252 -9.18 -20.01 -9.87
C ASN A 252 -8.25 -21.11 -10.38
N ALA A 253 -7.41 -21.62 -9.52
CA ALA A 253 -6.52 -22.73 -9.77
C ALA A 253 -6.80 -23.88 -8.80
N VAL A 254 -6.60 -25.09 -9.26
CA VAL A 254 -6.72 -26.32 -8.47
C VAL A 254 -5.47 -27.15 -8.66
N ILE A 255 -4.88 -27.58 -7.56
CA ILE A 255 -3.72 -28.48 -7.53
C ILE A 255 -4.14 -29.73 -6.75
N ASP A 256 -4.09 -30.88 -7.38
CA ASP A 256 -4.39 -32.16 -6.73
C ASP A 256 -3.14 -32.71 -6.04
N VAL A 257 -3.26 -32.99 -4.74
CA VAL A 257 -2.18 -33.51 -3.89
C VAL A 257 -2.54 -34.91 -3.41
N PRO A 258 -1.72 -35.92 -3.73
CA PRO A 258 -1.94 -37.29 -3.25
C PRO A 258 -1.72 -37.37 -1.73
N VAL A 259 -2.61 -38.03 -1.02
CA VAL A 259 -2.50 -38.29 0.41
C VAL A 259 -2.92 -39.73 0.73
N LEU A 260 -2.32 -40.31 1.77
CA LEU A 260 -2.69 -41.64 2.25
C LEU A 260 -3.84 -41.52 3.25
N ARG A 261 -4.89 -42.33 3.06
CA ARG A 261 -6.02 -42.39 3.98
C ARG A 261 -5.57 -42.80 5.39
N GLY A 262 -6.05 -42.10 6.39
CA GLY A 262 -5.78 -42.40 7.80
C GLY A 262 -4.41 -42.00 8.32
N GLN A 263 -3.56 -41.46 7.45
CA GLN A 263 -2.23 -40.99 7.83
C GLN A 263 -2.18 -39.45 7.85
N TRP A 264 -1.38 -38.90 8.77
CA TRP A 264 -1.06 -37.48 8.74
C TRP A 264 -0.14 -37.19 7.58
N PHE A 265 -0.39 -36.07 6.91
CA PHE A 265 0.35 -35.53 5.80
C PHE A 265 0.62 -34.05 6.04
N GLU A 266 1.84 -33.63 5.93
CA GLU A 266 2.21 -32.22 5.97
C GLU A 266 2.12 -31.61 4.58
N LEU A 267 1.18 -30.69 4.40
CA LEU A 267 1.08 -29.88 3.20
C LEU A 267 1.98 -28.65 3.35
N VAL A 268 3.01 -28.56 2.52
CA VAL A 268 3.90 -27.39 2.41
C VAL A 268 3.80 -26.87 0.98
N PRO A 269 2.94 -25.89 0.69
CA PRO A 269 2.82 -25.31 -0.64
C PRO A 269 4.08 -24.57 -1.06
N GLU A 270 4.55 -24.80 -2.26
CA GLU A 270 5.61 -24.03 -2.92
C GLU A 270 4.97 -22.81 -3.60
N LEU A 271 4.52 -21.82 -2.79
CA LEU A 271 3.61 -20.76 -3.25
C LEU A 271 4.07 -20.04 -4.51
N LEU A 272 5.35 -19.64 -4.58
CA LEU A 272 5.86 -18.93 -5.75
C LEU A 272 5.85 -19.81 -7.01
N ALA A 273 6.27 -21.07 -6.88
CA ALA A 273 6.27 -22.03 -7.99
C ALA A 273 4.85 -22.39 -8.42
N ASP A 274 3.95 -22.56 -7.47
CA ASP A 274 2.55 -22.87 -7.74
C ASP A 274 1.84 -21.69 -8.44
N ILE A 275 2.12 -20.44 -8.02
CA ILE A 275 1.60 -19.22 -8.68
C ILE A 275 2.13 -19.12 -10.11
N ALA A 276 3.44 -19.32 -10.32
CA ALA A 276 4.06 -19.30 -11.64
C ALA A 276 3.46 -20.36 -12.57
N ALA A 277 3.21 -21.56 -12.05
CA ALA A 277 2.60 -22.64 -12.83
C ALA A 277 1.13 -22.37 -13.16
N CYS A 278 0.39 -21.72 -12.26
CA CYS A 278 -1.02 -21.40 -12.46
C CYS A 278 -1.22 -20.18 -13.37
N TRP A 279 -0.41 -19.15 -13.22
CA TRP A 279 -0.55 -17.87 -13.94
C TRP A 279 0.80 -17.38 -14.48
N PRO A 280 1.27 -17.93 -15.61
CA PRO A 280 2.62 -17.66 -16.11
C PRO A 280 2.91 -16.19 -16.49
N SER A 281 1.89 -15.36 -16.68
CA SER A 281 2.04 -13.93 -16.98
C SER A 281 1.99 -13.03 -15.74
N ALA A 282 1.59 -13.56 -14.57
CA ALA A 282 1.67 -12.84 -13.31
C ALA A 282 3.07 -12.97 -12.70
N LEU A 283 3.55 -11.91 -12.04
CA LEU A 283 4.76 -11.97 -11.25
C LEU A 283 4.46 -12.68 -9.93
N PRO A 284 5.02 -13.87 -9.66
CA PRO A 284 4.72 -14.61 -8.43
C PRO A 284 5.04 -13.85 -7.16
N GLU A 285 6.12 -13.07 -7.19
CA GLU A 285 6.63 -12.27 -6.08
C GLU A 285 5.73 -11.09 -5.73
N ASP A 286 4.91 -10.61 -6.68
CA ASP A 286 3.90 -9.56 -6.45
C ASP A 286 2.55 -10.16 -6.03
N ASN A 287 2.58 -10.97 -4.99
CA ASN A 287 1.39 -11.60 -4.43
C ASN A 287 1.40 -11.60 -2.91
N SER A 288 0.20 -11.63 -2.36
CA SER A 288 -0.05 -11.75 -0.93
C SER A 288 -1.03 -12.88 -0.64
N LEU A 289 -0.91 -13.50 0.51
CA LEU A 289 -1.90 -14.39 1.07
C LEU A 289 -3.00 -13.56 1.72
N ASN A 290 -4.21 -13.54 1.13
CA ASN A 290 -5.31 -12.73 1.63
C ASN A 290 -6.39 -13.53 2.35
N SER A 291 -6.46 -14.83 2.12
CA SER A 291 -7.37 -15.73 2.84
C SER A 291 -6.83 -17.16 2.87
N MET A 292 -7.21 -17.89 3.90
CA MET A 292 -6.94 -19.31 4.04
C MET A 292 -8.22 -20.01 4.47
N VAL A 293 -8.65 -21.00 3.71
CA VAL A 293 -9.89 -21.73 3.97
C VAL A 293 -9.62 -23.22 4.00
N LEU A 294 -10.00 -23.87 5.08
CA LEU A 294 -9.97 -25.32 5.23
C LEU A 294 -11.30 -25.89 4.74
N LEU A 295 -11.29 -26.91 3.90
CA LEU A 295 -12.45 -27.42 3.18
C LEU A 295 -12.67 -28.90 3.41
N ALA A 296 -13.96 -29.27 3.53
CA ALA A 296 -14.44 -30.61 3.23
C ALA A 296 -15.56 -30.50 2.21
N VAL A 297 -15.50 -31.28 1.15
CA VAL A 297 -16.48 -31.31 0.05
C VAL A 297 -16.93 -32.74 -0.16
N GLY A 298 -18.21 -33.01 0.11
CA GLY A 298 -18.84 -34.33 0.02
C GLY A 298 -20.07 -34.31 -0.88
N ASP A 299 -20.63 -35.46 -1.17
CA ASP A 299 -21.93 -35.58 -1.87
C ASP A 299 -22.83 -36.63 -1.18
N LYS A 300 -23.94 -37.00 -1.81
CA LYS A 300 -24.88 -37.97 -1.25
C LYS A 300 -24.29 -39.38 -1.08
N VAL A 301 -23.33 -39.73 -1.91
CA VAL A 301 -22.71 -41.07 -1.95
C VAL A 301 -21.46 -41.10 -1.07
N THR A 302 -20.72 -39.99 -1.07
CA THR A 302 -19.41 -39.93 -0.44
C THR A 302 -19.42 -38.90 0.70
N THR A 303 -19.36 -39.37 1.93
CA THR A 303 -19.04 -38.53 3.09
C THR A 303 -17.54 -38.30 3.12
N VAL A 304 -17.11 -37.05 3.11
CA VAL A 304 -15.73 -36.67 3.26
C VAL A 304 -15.48 -36.18 4.67
N SER A 305 -14.49 -36.73 5.32
CA SER A 305 -14.06 -36.31 6.66
C SER A 305 -12.55 -36.31 6.80
N GLY A 306 -12.05 -35.43 7.63
CA GLY A 306 -10.64 -35.37 7.97
C GLY A 306 -10.33 -34.33 9.02
N LEU A 307 -9.07 -34.30 9.39
CA LEU A 307 -8.52 -33.46 10.44
C LEU A 307 -7.52 -32.48 9.84
N PHE A 308 -7.54 -31.26 10.36
CA PHE A 308 -6.53 -30.24 10.10
C PHE A 308 -5.89 -29.84 11.43
N SER A 309 -4.58 -29.68 11.45
CA SER A 309 -3.82 -29.31 12.63
C SER A 309 -2.61 -28.48 12.27
N TYR A 310 -2.04 -27.81 13.24
CA TYR A 310 -0.75 -27.17 13.16
C TYR A 310 -0.56 -26.32 11.90
N LEU A 311 -1.35 -25.26 11.79
CA LEU A 311 -1.06 -24.22 10.82
C LEU A 311 0.15 -23.43 11.31
N HIS A 312 1.18 -23.40 10.49
CA HIS A 312 2.41 -22.70 10.81
C HIS A 312 2.86 -21.89 9.62
N LEU A 313 3.14 -20.63 9.86
CA LEU A 313 3.83 -19.74 8.93
C LEU A 313 5.17 -19.38 9.53
N GLU A 314 6.21 -19.57 8.79
CA GLU A 314 7.55 -19.16 9.17
C GLU A 314 8.17 -18.25 8.13
N THR A 315 9.16 -17.49 8.53
CA THR A 315 9.99 -16.70 7.61
C THR A 315 11.11 -17.58 7.10
N ASP A 316 11.30 -17.62 5.79
CA ASP A 316 12.45 -18.27 5.18
C ASP A 316 13.73 -17.59 5.72
N PRO A 317 14.65 -18.34 6.35
CA PRO A 317 15.86 -17.77 6.91
C PRO A 317 16.80 -17.16 5.88
N THR A 318 16.60 -17.44 4.59
CA THR A 318 17.35 -16.84 3.48
C THR A 318 16.70 -15.59 2.90
N TYR A 319 15.54 -15.16 3.44
CA TYR A 319 14.82 -14.01 2.94
C TYR A 319 15.57 -12.71 3.21
N ASP A 320 15.91 -12.01 2.13
CA ASP A 320 16.45 -10.65 2.16
C ASP A 320 15.35 -9.67 1.70
N PRO A 321 14.73 -8.92 2.63
CA PRO A 321 13.62 -8.03 2.30
C PRO A 321 14.01 -6.90 1.34
N ALA A 322 15.23 -6.37 1.44
CA ALA A 322 15.69 -5.29 0.58
C ALA A 322 15.91 -5.77 -0.86
N ALA A 323 16.57 -6.90 -1.02
CA ALA A 323 16.78 -7.51 -2.33
C ALA A 323 15.46 -7.93 -2.97
N ALA A 324 14.57 -8.55 -2.20
CA ALA A 324 13.27 -9.02 -2.66
C ALA A 324 12.38 -7.87 -3.16
N TYR A 325 12.21 -6.84 -2.35
CA TYR A 325 11.41 -5.67 -2.72
C TYR A 325 11.99 -4.93 -3.93
N SER A 326 13.30 -4.69 -3.93
CA SER A 326 14.00 -4.03 -5.05
C SER A 326 13.88 -4.82 -6.36
N SER A 327 13.90 -6.15 -6.29
CA SER A 327 13.74 -7.02 -7.47
C SER A 327 12.36 -6.85 -8.12
N VAL A 328 11.30 -6.80 -7.32
CA VAL A 328 9.93 -6.58 -7.82
C VAL A 328 9.79 -5.19 -8.43
N LEU A 329 10.30 -4.14 -7.78
CA LEU A 329 10.28 -2.79 -8.34
C LEU A 329 11.04 -2.74 -9.67
N GLN A 330 12.21 -3.39 -9.74
CA GLN A 330 13.02 -3.43 -10.97
C GLN A 330 12.31 -4.16 -12.10
N HIS A 331 11.58 -5.24 -11.81
CA HIS A 331 10.75 -5.91 -12.81
C HIS A 331 9.78 -4.93 -13.48
N TYR A 332 9.05 -4.14 -12.68
CA TYR A 332 8.05 -3.21 -13.20
C TYR A 332 8.67 -2.00 -13.91
N ARG A 333 9.83 -1.52 -13.48
CA ARG A 333 10.61 -0.49 -14.20
C ARG A 333 10.98 -0.93 -15.61
N VAL A 334 11.46 -2.16 -15.73
CA VAL A 334 11.84 -2.72 -17.05
C VAL A 334 10.61 -2.99 -17.92
N ALA A 335 9.55 -3.52 -17.32
CA ALA A 335 8.31 -3.82 -18.05
C ALA A 335 7.56 -2.57 -18.51
N ASN A 336 7.73 -1.42 -17.84
CA ASN A 336 6.99 -0.19 -18.11
C ASN A 336 7.92 1.02 -18.24
N PRO A 337 8.74 1.11 -19.30
CA PRO A 337 9.75 2.18 -19.43
C PRO A 337 9.16 3.58 -19.59
N GLY A 338 7.86 3.71 -19.83
CA GLY A 338 7.13 4.99 -19.87
C GLY A 338 6.65 5.47 -18.50
N LEU A 339 6.85 4.69 -17.44
CA LEU A 339 6.53 5.04 -16.05
C LEU A 339 7.81 5.24 -15.24
N LEU A 340 7.79 6.23 -14.37
CA LEU A 340 8.76 6.34 -13.29
C LEU A 340 8.21 5.60 -12.06
N VAL A 341 8.95 4.59 -11.59
CA VAL A 341 8.63 3.83 -10.37
C VAL A 341 9.78 4.00 -9.39
N PRO A 342 9.84 5.08 -8.61
CA PRO A 342 10.88 5.29 -7.61
C PRO A 342 10.82 4.24 -6.50
N ASN A 343 11.89 4.12 -5.72
CA ASN A 343 11.80 3.43 -4.43
C ASN A 343 10.82 4.18 -3.52
N GLY A 344 10.14 3.44 -2.66
CA GLY A 344 9.25 4.01 -1.67
C GLY A 344 9.03 3.03 -0.53
N MET A 345 8.66 3.56 0.62
CA MET A 345 8.35 2.75 1.80
C MET A 345 7.60 3.61 2.81
N GLU A 346 6.60 3.04 3.47
CA GLU A 346 5.98 3.66 4.63
C GLU A 346 6.55 3.08 5.90
N HIS A 347 7.22 3.92 6.68
CA HIS A 347 7.80 3.57 7.96
C HIS A 347 6.81 3.82 9.10
N SER A 348 6.65 2.82 9.96
CA SER A 348 5.69 2.82 11.06
C SER A 348 6.29 3.43 12.32
N VAL A 349 6.29 4.76 12.41
CA VAL A 349 6.65 5.55 13.59
C VAL A 349 5.47 6.41 14.04
N ASP A 350 5.67 7.20 15.09
CA ASP A 350 4.71 8.23 15.51
C ASP A 350 4.32 9.13 14.33
N THR A 351 3.09 9.03 13.85
CA THR A 351 2.63 9.48 12.55
C THR A 351 3.51 8.93 11.43
N HIS A 352 3.01 8.04 10.60
CA HIS A 352 3.81 7.37 9.57
C HIS A 352 4.60 8.35 8.70
N LYS A 353 5.71 7.87 8.18
CA LYS A 353 6.57 8.63 7.25
C LYS A 353 6.79 7.81 5.99
N CYS A 354 6.47 8.41 4.84
CA CYS A 354 6.90 7.82 3.58
C CYS A 354 8.29 8.29 3.18
N GLN A 355 9.11 7.33 2.75
CA GLN A 355 10.24 7.57 1.88
C GLN A 355 9.73 7.63 0.44
N LEU A 356 10.10 8.67 -0.30
CA LEU A 356 9.78 8.85 -1.70
C LEU A 356 11.07 9.00 -2.50
N GLY A 357 11.41 7.97 -3.28
CA GLY A 357 12.69 7.88 -4.00
C GLY A 357 13.90 7.64 -3.09
N GLY A 358 15.09 7.72 -3.68
CA GLY A 358 16.35 7.51 -3.00
C GLY A 358 16.77 6.04 -2.89
N GLN A 359 17.77 5.78 -2.06
CA GLN A 359 18.27 4.43 -1.82
C GLN A 359 17.32 3.66 -0.92
N GLN A 360 17.01 2.43 -1.29
CA GLN A 360 16.19 1.55 -0.45
C GLN A 360 16.95 1.21 0.84
N PHE A 361 16.33 1.43 1.98
CA PHE A 361 16.87 1.05 3.28
C PHE A 361 15.76 0.62 4.23
N PHE A 362 16.13 -0.11 5.28
CA PHE A 362 15.23 -0.44 6.38
C PHE A 362 15.70 0.22 7.65
N TYR A 363 14.85 1.02 8.25
CA TYR A 363 15.15 1.68 9.51
C TYR A 363 15.34 0.67 10.64
N ALA A 364 16.43 0.82 11.40
CA ALA A 364 16.67 0.02 12.59
C ALA A 364 15.88 0.61 13.76
N TYR A 365 14.68 0.09 14.00
CA TYR A 365 13.87 0.53 15.13
C TYR A 365 14.57 0.24 16.46
N PRO A 366 14.42 1.15 17.46
CA PRO A 366 14.85 0.86 18.81
C PRO A 366 14.16 -0.40 19.35
N ASP A 367 14.90 -1.21 20.11
CA ASP A 367 14.39 -2.46 20.70
C ASP A 367 13.46 -2.19 21.91
N THR A 368 12.47 -1.34 21.72
CA THR A 368 11.57 -0.85 22.79
C THR A 368 10.08 -1.03 22.47
N GLY A 369 9.74 -1.65 21.35
CA GLY A 369 8.33 -1.80 21.00
C GLY A 369 8.07 -2.53 19.68
N ASP A 370 6.82 -2.87 19.48
CA ASP A 370 6.33 -3.46 18.26
C ASP A 370 6.15 -2.37 17.19
N PRO A 371 6.86 -2.43 16.05
CA PRO A 371 6.72 -1.45 14.97
C PRO A 371 5.31 -1.37 14.39
N SER A 372 4.47 -2.38 14.59
CA SER A 372 3.07 -2.36 14.16
C SER A 372 2.17 -1.46 15.01
N THR A 373 2.61 -1.04 16.19
CA THR A 373 1.78 -0.31 17.16
C THR A 373 1.91 1.20 17.11
N HIS A 374 2.65 1.79 16.21
CA HIS A 374 2.84 3.23 15.91
C HIS A 374 3.04 4.16 17.12
N THR A 375 2.44 3.86 18.25
CA THR A 375 2.49 4.65 19.49
C THR A 375 3.71 4.34 20.36
N SER A 376 4.49 3.33 20.00
CA SER A 376 5.66 2.89 20.78
C SER A 376 6.89 3.78 20.59
N TYR A 377 6.91 4.57 19.49
CA TYR A 377 8.05 5.38 19.11
C TYR A 377 7.73 6.87 19.20
N GLY A 378 8.46 7.61 20.01
CA GLY A 378 8.25 9.04 20.19
C GLY A 378 8.87 9.90 19.08
N SER A 379 8.64 11.23 19.18
CA SER A 379 9.09 12.23 18.20
C SER A 379 10.60 12.21 17.89
N ALA A 380 11.45 11.78 18.82
CA ALA A 380 12.88 11.67 18.59
C ALA A 380 13.22 10.59 17.55
N VAL A 381 12.55 9.43 17.64
CA VAL A 381 12.70 8.34 16.67
C VAL A 381 12.16 8.76 15.31
N ALA A 382 11.02 9.46 15.27
CA ALA A 382 10.45 9.97 14.03
C ALA A 382 11.36 11.01 13.35
N ALA A 383 12.02 11.87 14.11
CA ALA A 383 12.98 12.84 13.58
C ALA A 383 14.27 12.16 13.06
N ASP A 384 14.78 11.16 13.79
CA ASP A 384 15.92 10.37 13.32
C ASP A 384 15.60 9.63 12.04
N LEU A 385 14.43 8.99 11.95
CA LEU A 385 13.98 8.32 10.72
C LEU A 385 13.93 9.30 9.53
N VAL A 386 13.35 10.50 9.71
CA VAL A 386 13.34 11.53 8.66
C VAL A 386 14.74 11.88 8.20
N ALA A 387 15.67 12.06 9.14
CA ALA A 387 17.07 12.32 8.82
C ALA A 387 17.73 11.16 8.06
N GLN A 388 17.40 9.91 8.41
CA GLN A 388 17.88 8.72 7.69
C GLN A 388 17.31 8.64 6.27
N ILE A 389 16.00 8.92 6.07
CA ILE A 389 15.42 9.00 4.72
C ILE A 389 16.19 10.00 3.86
N GLN A 390 16.44 11.19 4.41
CA GLN A 390 17.16 12.25 3.69
C GLN A 390 18.64 11.89 3.45
N ALA A 391 19.30 11.22 4.40
CA ALA A 391 20.67 10.73 4.25
C ALA A 391 20.81 9.65 3.17
N HIS A 392 19.75 8.87 2.91
CA HIS A 392 19.67 7.90 1.82
C HIS A 392 19.12 8.52 0.52
N ASP A 393 19.19 9.83 0.41
CA ASP A 393 18.75 10.61 -0.76
C ASP A 393 17.24 10.50 -1.07
N GLY A 394 16.44 10.05 -0.12
CA GLY A 394 14.98 10.06 -0.20
C GLY A 394 14.37 11.42 0.13
N VAL A 395 13.11 11.61 -0.23
CA VAL A 395 12.25 12.72 0.23
C VAL A 395 11.36 12.18 1.33
N ALA A 396 11.37 12.82 2.50
CA ALA A 396 10.55 12.40 3.63
C ALA A 396 9.17 13.08 3.62
N SER A 397 8.10 12.29 3.69
CA SER A 397 6.73 12.77 3.79
C SER A 397 6.14 12.53 5.18
N TYR A 398 5.47 13.55 5.73
CA TYR A 398 4.64 13.43 6.91
C TYR A 398 3.24 12.98 6.48
N ASN A 399 2.89 11.73 6.80
CA ASN A 399 1.70 11.08 6.26
C ASN A 399 0.44 11.41 7.07
N HIS A 400 -0.71 11.33 6.42
CA HIS A 400 -2.09 11.41 6.96
C HIS A 400 -2.18 12.10 8.34
N PRO A 401 -1.94 13.42 8.42
CA PRO A 401 -1.77 14.17 9.66
C PRO A 401 -2.96 14.04 10.64
N PHE A 402 -4.13 13.66 10.19
CA PHE A 402 -5.31 13.42 11.03
C PHE A 402 -5.58 11.92 11.28
N GLY A 403 -4.63 11.04 10.96
CA GLY A 403 -4.71 9.61 11.28
C GLY A 403 -5.48 8.77 10.26
N ILE A 404 -6.22 7.77 10.75
CA ILE A 404 -6.85 6.73 9.93
C ILE A 404 -8.00 7.25 9.05
N VAL A 405 -8.32 6.48 8.03
CA VAL A 405 -9.50 6.72 7.17
C VAL A 405 -10.77 6.76 8.01
N THR A 406 -11.52 7.83 7.85
CA THR A 406 -12.87 7.96 8.41
C THR A 406 -13.86 8.25 7.29
N THR A 407 -14.99 7.56 7.32
CA THR A 407 -16.10 7.84 6.38
C THR A 407 -16.88 9.10 6.76
N SER A 408 -16.67 9.61 7.96
CA SER A 408 -17.39 10.77 8.50
C SER A 408 -16.41 11.69 9.23
N PRO A 409 -15.85 12.69 8.54
CA PRO A 409 -15.00 13.70 9.18
C PRO A 409 -15.73 14.38 10.34
N PRO A 410 -15.01 14.78 11.41
CA PRO A 410 -15.62 15.46 12.54
C PRO A 410 -16.20 16.81 12.12
N ILE A 411 -17.30 17.21 12.75
CA ILE A 411 -17.99 18.50 12.50
C ILE A 411 -18.05 19.34 13.77
N GLY A 412 -18.32 20.63 13.63
CA GLY A 412 -18.54 21.56 14.73
C GLY A 412 -17.37 21.61 15.72
N ALA A 413 -17.65 21.57 17.00
CA ALA A 413 -16.63 21.66 18.06
C ALA A 413 -15.60 20.54 18.01
N LYS A 414 -15.99 19.31 17.61
CA LYS A 414 -15.08 18.19 17.46
C LYS A 414 -14.06 18.44 16.33
N ARG A 415 -14.51 19.02 15.21
CA ARG A 415 -13.62 19.42 14.10
C ARG A 415 -12.59 20.45 14.56
N THR A 416 -13.07 21.50 15.25
CA THR A 416 -12.19 22.56 15.77
C THR A 416 -11.17 21.99 16.75
N ALA A 417 -11.57 21.11 17.67
CA ALA A 417 -10.67 20.50 18.64
C ALA A 417 -9.61 19.63 17.96
N ALA A 418 -10.00 18.75 17.02
CA ALA A 418 -9.09 17.90 16.27
C ALA A 418 -8.08 18.74 15.45
N LEU A 419 -8.55 19.77 14.77
CA LEU A 419 -7.71 20.68 13.99
C LEU A 419 -6.71 21.43 14.87
N THR A 420 -7.16 21.99 16.00
CA THR A 420 -6.29 22.68 16.96
C THR A 420 -5.23 21.75 17.55
N ALA A 421 -5.62 20.53 17.94
CA ALA A 421 -4.70 19.54 18.47
C ALA A 421 -3.59 19.19 17.44
N GLN A 422 -4.00 18.96 16.18
CA GLN A 422 -3.05 18.62 15.13
C GLN A 422 -2.15 19.80 14.75
N MET A 423 -2.67 21.03 14.66
CA MET A 423 -1.85 22.23 14.47
C MET A 423 -0.78 22.36 15.57
N THR A 424 -1.18 22.14 16.83
CA THR A 424 -0.26 22.18 17.96
C THR A 424 0.85 21.13 17.83
N ALA A 425 0.47 19.90 17.49
CA ALA A 425 1.42 18.79 17.35
C ALA A 425 2.43 19.01 16.21
N VAL A 426 1.96 19.40 15.03
CA VAL A 426 2.85 19.60 13.86
C VAL A 426 3.77 20.81 14.03
N LEU A 427 3.30 21.89 14.68
CA LEU A 427 4.15 23.05 14.99
C LEU A 427 5.20 22.71 16.04
N ALA A 428 4.84 21.96 17.08
CA ALA A 428 5.76 21.53 18.13
C ALA A 428 6.85 20.59 17.59
N SER A 429 6.46 19.61 16.77
CA SER A 429 7.40 18.65 16.16
C SER A 429 8.11 19.20 14.92
N LYS A 430 7.67 20.34 14.35
CA LYS A 430 8.09 20.84 13.03
C LYS A 430 8.00 19.75 11.96
N CYS A 431 6.92 18.95 12.01
CA CYS A 431 6.73 17.76 11.16
C CYS A 431 7.94 16.82 11.15
N HIS A 432 8.70 16.76 12.24
CA HIS A 432 9.95 15.99 12.41
C HIS A 432 11.04 16.31 11.38
N GLY A 433 10.98 17.47 10.70
CA GLY A 433 11.92 17.86 9.65
C GLY A 433 11.61 17.28 8.26
N ALA A 434 10.42 16.74 8.05
CA ALA A 434 9.99 16.21 6.74
C ALA A 434 10.00 17.28 5.64
N ASP A 435 10.20 16.85 4.40
CA ASP A 435 10.19 17.71 3.21
C ASP A 435 8.76 17.99 2.72
N CYS A 436 7.88 17.01 2.88
CA CYS A 436 6.50 17.01 2.40
C CYS A 436 5.50 16.75 3.53
N MET A 437 4.25 17.12 3.28
CA MET A 437 3.10 16.72 4.09
C MET A 437 1.92 16.35 3.19
N GLU A 438 1.21 15.31 3.53
CA GLU A 438 0.01 14.91 2.82
C GLU A 438 -1.16 15.83 3.17
N VAL A 439 -1.71 16.49 2.15
CA VAL A 439 -2.77 17.49 2.25
C VAL A 439 -3.98 17.13 1.39
N GLY A 440 -3.73 16.56 0.20
CA GLY A 440 -4.78 16.22 -0.75
C GLY A 440 -5.54 14.95 -0.36
N TYR A 441 -6.45 15.06 0.60
CA TYR A 441 -7.40 14.04 0.98
C TYR A 441 -8.83 14.57 0.95
N ASN A 442 -9.79 13.82 0.42
CA ASN A 442 -11.21 14.15 0.55
C ASN A 442 -11.72 13.88 1.97
N SER A 443 -11.26 12.75 2.56
CA SER A 443 -11.67 12.33 3.89
C SER A 443 -10.65 11.35 4.47
N ARG A 444 -9.82 11.85 5.38
CA ARG A 444 -8.86 11.03 6.15
C ARG A 444 -8.68 11.62 7.55
N GLY A 445 -9.52 11.20 8.50
CA GLY A 445 -9.58 11.81 9.82
C GLY A 445 -10.14 13.24 9.82
N MET A 446 -10.05 13.94 8.67
CA MET A 446 -10.54 15.32 8.45
C MET A 446 -10.93 15.47 6.96
N ASP A 447 -11.77 16.48 6.67
CA ASP A 447 -12.09 16.89 5.29
C ASP A 447 -10.94 17.67 4.63
N LEU A 448 -11.00 17.83 3.30
CA LEU A 448 -9.98 18.57 2.55
C LEU A 448 -9.80 20.02 3.07
N ALA A 449 -10.90 20.68 3.46
CA ALA A 449 -10.83 22.04 3.99
C ALA A 449 -10.02 22.11 5.29
N GLY A 450 -10.13 21.09 6.16
CA GLY A 450 -9.31 20.99 7.37
C GLY A 450 -7.85 20.69 7.09
N HIS A 451 -7.55 19.85 6.10
CA HIS A 451 -6.17 19.60 5.65
C HIS A 451 -5.54 20.88 5.09
N LEU A 452 -6.27 21.63 4.26
CA LEU A 452 -5.79 22.92 3.73
C LEU A 452 -5.61 23.96 4.85
N GLU A 453 -6.51 24.00 5.85
CA GLU A 453 -6.37 24.90 7.00
C GLU A 453 -5.14 24.57 7.86
N LEU A 454 -4.83 23.28 8.06
CA LEU A 454 -3.59 22.84 8.70
C LEU A 454 -2.36 23.30 7.91
N PHE A 455 -2.40 23.15 6.60
CA PHE A 455 -1.30 23.55 5.72
C PHE A 455 -1.12 25.08 5.67
N ASP A 456 -2.23 25.85 5.69
CA ASP A 456 -2.19 27.30 5.83
C ASP A 456 -1.55 27.74 7.16
N CYS A 457 -1.85 27.05 8.26
CA CYS A 457 -1.23 27.28 9.55
C CYS A 457 0.30 27.09 9.50
N LEU A 458 0.76 26.01 8.88
CA LEU A 458 2.19 25.76 8.68
C LEU A 458 2.84 26.85 7.82
N SER A 459 2.18 27.24 6.72
CA SER A 459 2.67 28.29 5.81
C SER A 459 2.77 29.65 6.52
N ALA A 460 1.79 30.01 7.36
CA ALA A 460 1.78 31.23 8.15
C ALA A 460 2.83 31.23 9.28
N ASN A 461 3.29 30.06 9.69
CA ASN A 461 4.35 29.92 10.68
C ASN A 461 5.75 29.74 10.04
N GLY A 462 5.88 29.91 8.73
CA GLY A 462 7.16 29.83 8.03
C GLY A 462 7.70 28.42 7.88
N ALA A 463 6.83 27.41 7.89
CA ALA A 463 7.20 26.03 7.59
C ALA A 463 7.14 25.81 6.06
N PHE A 464 8.31 25.62 5.46
CA PHE A 464 8.45 25.43 4.00
C PHE A 464 8.30 23.96 3.62
N LEU A 465 7.11 23.41 3.79
CA LEU A 465 6.76 22.05 3.39
C LEU A 465 6.15 22.04 1.98
N THR A 466 6.23 20.89 1.34
CA THR A 466 5.52 20.63 0.09
C THR A 466 4.24 19.86 0.38
N ALA A 467 3.08 20.45 0.08
CA ALA A 467 1.82 19.73 0.10
C ALA A 467 1.77 18.70 -1.03
N THR A 468 1.37 17.48 -0.71
CA THR A 468 1.19 16.40 -1.66
C THR A 468 -0.26 15.92 -1.68
N GLY A 469 -0.70 15.42 -2.84
CA GLY A 469 -1.94 14.70 -3.03
C GLY A 469 -1.65 13.22 -3.14
N VAL A 470 -2.34 12.42 -2.34
CA VAL A 470 -2.11 10.98 -2.22
C VAL A 470 -3.42 10.24 -2.06
N SER A 471 -3.41 8.93 -2.19
CA SER A 471 -4.61 8.11 -2.04
C SER A 471 -4.60 7.21 -0.82
N ASP A 472 -3.43 6.70 -0.43
CA ASP A 472 -3.28 5.63 0.54
C ASP A 472 -4.12 4.42 0.12
N ASP A 473 -4.02 4.07 -1.19
CA ASP A 473 -4.82 2.99 -1.77
C ASP A 473 -4.19 1.62 -1.50
N HIS A 474 -5.00 0.73 -0.95
CA HIS A 474 -4.62 -0.63 -0.55
C HIS A 474 -5.12 -1.70 -1.53
N VAL A 475 -5.77 -1.31 -2.63
CA VAL A 475 -6.48 -2.26 -3.50
C VAL A 475 -5.89 -2.37 -4.90
N GLY A 476 -5.31 -1.31 -5.44
CA GLY A 476 -4.78 -1.27 -6.81
C GLY A 476 -5.85 -1.47 -7.88
N LYS A 477 -7.09 -1.05 -7.61
CA LYS A 477 -8.23 -1.26 -8.49
C LYS A 477 -9.20 -0.08 -8.40
N ASP A 478 -9.82 0.26 -9.54
CA ASP A 478 -10.89 1.25 -9.63
C ASP A 478 -10.53 2.59 -8.94
N TRP A 479 -9.36 3.14 -9.23
CA TRP A 479 -8.87 4.37 -8.60
C TRP A 479 -9.85 5.54 -8.68
N LEU A 480 -10.63 5.64 -9.75
CA LEU A 480 -11.62 6.71 -9.91
C LEU A 480 -12.84 6.54 -8.99
N ALA A 481 -13.09 5.34 -8.48
CA ALA A 481 -14.15 5.06 -7.52
C ALA A 481 -13.70 5.28 -6.06
N GLN A 482 -12.39 5.43 -5.81
CA GLN A 482 -11.87 5.69 -4.47
C GLN A 482 -12.27 7.09 -3.98
N ASN A 483 -12.55 7.20 -2.68
CA ASN A 483 -12.84 8.50 -2.07
C ASN A 483 -11.61 9.40 -2.06
N ASN A 484 -10.47 8.88 -1.60
CA ASN A 484 -9.20 9.59 -1.63
C ASN A 484 -8.47 9.23 -2.94
N ARG A 485 -8.43 10.17 -3.86
CA ARG A 485 -7.81 9.97 -5.18
C ARG A 485 -7.10 11.23 -5.70
N PHE A 486 -6.57 12.03 -4.78
CA PHE A 486 -5.69 13.11 -5.19
C PHE A 486 -4.35 12.57 -5.68
N VAL A 487 -3.76 13.28 -6.63
CA VAL A 487 -2.42 13.02 -7.15
C VAL A 487 -1.60 14.30 -7.04
N THR A 488 -0.30 14.13 -6.87
CA THR A 488 0.66 15.22 -6.92
C THR A 488 1.05 15.48 -8.37
N LEU A 489 1.23 16.74 -8.71
CA LEU A 489 1.60 17.21 -10.05
C LEU A 489 2.94 17.95 -9.98
N PRO A 490 4.09 17.22 -9.84
CA PRO A 490 5.41 17.85 -9.82
C PRO A 490 5.76 18.43 -11.20
N TRP A 491 6.30 19.64 -11.22
CA TRP A 491 6.90 20.26 -12.38
C TRP A 491 8.36 19.81 -12.53
N MET A 492 8.69 19.19 -13.65
CA MET A 492 9.97 18.49 -13.82
C MET A 492 10.55 18.71 -15.22
N VAL A 493 11.87 18.81 -15.29
CA VAL A 493 12.61 18.73 -16.54
C VAL A 493 12.91 17.27 -16.86
N GLY A 494 11.98 16.60 -17.52
CA GLY A 494 12.05 15.17 -17.84
C GLY A 494 11.55 14.24 -16.71
N LEU A 495 11.21 13.02 -17.12
CA LEU A 495 10.65 11.99 -16.23
C LEU A 495 11.78 11.17 -15.59
N THR A 496 12.44 11.74 -14.59
CA THR A 496 13.54 11.09 -13.84
C THR A 496 13.31 11.17 -12.34
N GLU A 497 13.87 10.22 -11.59
CA GLU A 497 13.74 10.20 -10.14
C GLU A 497 14.38 11.44 -9.50
N GLU A 498 15.51 11.90 -10.01
CA GLU A 498 16.17 13.08 -9.49
C GLU A 498 15.34 14.36 -9.69
N ALA A 499 14.73 14.53 -10.87
CA ALA A 499 13.82 15.64 -11.12
C ALA A 499 12.57 15.56 -10.22
N PHE A 500 12.04 14.36 -9.97
CA PHE A 500 10.94 14.13 -9.07
C PHE A 500 11.27 14.52 -7.63
N LYS A 501 12.38 14.02 -7.08
CA LYS A 501 12.84 14.38 -5.73
C LYS A 501 13.09 15.86 -5.59
N THR A 502 13.76 16.48 -6.59
CA THR A 502 14.03 17.92 -6.62
C THR A 502 12.74 18.72 -6.58
N ALA A 503 11.75 18.38 -7.42
CA ALA A 503 10.46 19.08 -7.44
C ALA A 503 9.76 19.01 -6.06
N LEU A 504 9.78 17.85 -5.41
CA LEU A 504 9.19 17.68 -4.07
C LEU A 504 9.97 18.47 -2.99
N ARG A 505 11.31 18.42 -2.99
CA ARG A 505 12.13 19.13 -1.99
C ARG A 505 11.98 20.65 -2.06
N VAL A 506 11.82 21.20 -3.27
CA VAL A 506 11.67 22.66 -3.45
C VAL A 506 10.21 23.13 -3.50
N GLY A 507 9.25 22.22 -3.52
CA GLY A 507 7.83 22.56 -3.55
C GLY A 507 7.27 22.89 -4.93
N ARG A 508 7.99 22.52 -6.01
CA ARG A 508 7.56 22.68 -7.42
C ARG A 508 6.48 21.65 -7.78
N ALA A 509 5.38 21.66 -7.08
CA ALA A 509 4.27 20.74 -7.30
C ALA A 509 2.92 21.40 -7.00
N SER A 510 1.90 20.99 -7.71
CA SER A 510 0.50 21.23 -7.38
C SER A 510 -0.20 19.91 -7.09
N VAL A 511 -1.46 19.98 -6.69
CA VAL A 511 -2.27 18.80 -6.32
C VAL A 511 -3.56 18.83 -7.13
N GLY A 512 -3.97 17.69 -7.68
CA GLY A 512 -5.18 17.55 -8.48
C GLY A 512 -5.99 16.30 -8.14
N LEU A 513 -7.30 16.41 -8.21
CA LEU A 513 -8.22 15.29 -8.00
C LEU A 513 -8.28 14.44 -9.28
N LEU A 514 -7.80 13.22 -9.22
CA LEU A 514 -7.77 12.29 -10.35
C LEU A 514 -9.19 12.07 -10.91
N GLY A 515 -9.32 12.13 -12.23
CA GLY A 515 -10.59 12.03 -12.94
C GLY A 515 -11.39 13.35 -13.03
N ASN A 516 -11.15 14.33 -12.15
CA ASN A 516 -11.83 15.62 -12.15
C ASN A 516 -10.94 16.76 -12.64
N PHE A 517 -9.64 16.68 -12.40
CA PHE A 517 -8.68 17.66 -12.85
C PHE A 517 -7.61 17.01 -13.74
N THR A 518 -7.64 17.38 -15.03
CA THR A 518 -6.70 16.86 -16.02
C THR A 518 -5.62 17.89 -16.41
N GLY A 519 -5.71 19.08 -15.85
CA GLY A 519 -4.83 20.20 -16.14
C GLY A 519 -3.54 20.23 -15.33
N SER A 520 -2.91 21.39 -15.32
CA SER A 520 -1.75 21.71 -14.49
C SER A 520 -1.82 23.15 -14.00
N LEU A 521 -1.20 23.41 -12.84
CA LEU A 521 -1.21 24.69 -12.16
C LEU A 521 0.22 25.10 -11.84
N ASP A 522 0.58 26.36 -12.12
CA ASP A 522 1.81 26.97 -11.65
C ASP A 522 1.51 28.33 -11.00
N LEU A 523 2.29 28.70 -10.02
CA LEU A 523 2.15 29.94 -9.29
C LEU A 523 3.51 30.61 -9.14
N SER A 524 3.58 31.90 -9.37
CA SER A 524 4.84 32.63 -9.21
C SER A 524 4.60 34.08 -8.72
N ILE A 525 5.66 34.69 -8.20
CA ILE A 525 5.76 36.13 -8.04
C ILE A 525 6.67 36.65 -9.14
N ASN A 526 6.13 37.53 -9.98
CA ASN A 526 6.84 38.16 -11.12
C ASN A 526 7.50 37.16 -12.10
N ARG A 527 7.08 35.91 -12.14
CA ARG A 527 7.77 34.81 -12.86
C ARG A 527 9.26 34.67 -12.49
N THR A 528 9.60 35.05 -11.25
CA THR A 528 10.96 35.00 -10.69
C THR A 528 11.03 33.94 -9.57
N ALA A 529 10.12 33.99 -8.60
CA ALA A 529 9.97 32.95 -7.58
C ALA A 529 8.69 32.16 -7.85
N TYR A 530 8.81 30.84 -7.87
CA TYR A 530 7.72 29.91 -8.21
C TYR A 530 7.20 29.16 -6.98
N MET A 531 6.18 28.34 -7.16
CA MET A 531 5.64 27.48 -6.09
C MET A 531 6.76 26.82 -5.30
N GLY A 532 6.58 26.79 -3.98
CA GLY A 532 7.54 26.26 -3.03
C GLY A 532 8.71 27.17 -2.70
N GLN A 533 8.92 28.26 -3.43
CA GLN A 533 10.03 29.19 -3.25
C GLN A 533 9.63 30.43 -2.47
N ALA A 534 10.60 31.07 -1.86
CA ALA A 534 10.46 32.33 -1.17
C ALA A 534 11.22 33.44 -1.91
N TYR A 535 10.48 34.46 -2.36
CA TYR A 535 11.00 35.67 -2.97
C TYR A 535 11.47 36.61 -1.87
N CYS A 536 12.81 36.70 -1.71
CA CYS A 536 13.44 37.34 -0.54
C CYS A 536 13.86 38.78 -0.85
N ARG A 537 12.90 39.63 -1.14
CA ARG A 537 13.12 41.08 -1.36
C ARG A 537 12.03 41.92 -0.72
N VAL A 538 12.31 43.21 -0.61
CA VAL A 538 11.31 44.18 -0.12
C VAL A 538 10.11 44.19 -1.10
N PRO A 539 8.88 43.97 -0.62
CA PRO A 539 7.69 44.03 -1.46
C PRO A 539 7.56 45.37 -2.21
N SER A 540 7.14 45.30 -3.45
CA SER A 540 6.91 46.47 -4.31
C SER A 540 5.44 46.50 -4.73
N ALA A 541 4.86 47.68 -4.86
CA ALA A 541 3.51 47.84 -5.42
C ALA A 541 3.39 47.34 -6.88
N ALA A 542 4.50 47.15 -7.56
CA ALA A 542 4.56 46.58 -8.90
C ALA A 542 4.61 45.05 -8.92
N ASP A 543 4.78 44.40 -7.74
CA ASP A 543 4.86 42.94 -7.68
C ASP A 543 3.51 42.31 -8.05
N GLN A 544 3.57 41.29 -8.90
CA GLN A 544 2.42 40.57 -9.39
C GLN A 544 2.48 39.10 -8.96
N VAL A 545 1.40 38.61 -8.44
CA VAL A 545 1.18 37.16 -8.27
C VAL A 545 0.62 36.65 -9.58
N VAL A 546 1.34 35.80 -10.27
CA VAL A 546 0.98 35.24 -11.57
C VAL A 546 0.50 33.82 -11.40
N LEU A 547 -0.69 33.53 -11.89
CA LEU A 547 -1.30 32.22 -11.91
C LEU A 547 -1.30 31.69 -13.34
N ASP A 548 -0.62 30.59 -13.57
CA ASP A 548 -0.66 29.85 -14.82
C ASP A 548 -1.52 28.59 -14.60
N ALA A 549 -2.57 28.41 -15.39
CA ALA A 549 -3.47 27.26 -15.30
C ALA A 549 -3.84 26.77 -16.70
N TYR A 550 -3.66 25.49 -16.92
CA TYR A 550 -3.93 24.83 -18.18
C TYR A 550 -4.95 23.70 -17.97
N GLY A 551 -5.82 23.45 -18.95
CA GLY A 551 -6.78 22.35 -18.90
C GLY A 551 -7.83 22.48 -17.79
N LEU A 552 -8.23 23.71 -17.46
CA LEU A 552 -9.31 23.95 -16.48
C LEU A 552 -10.64 23.40 -17.02
N PRO A 553 -11.45 22.71 -16.19
CA PRO A 553 -12.79 22.29 -16.58
C PRO A 553 -13.69 23.50 -16.88
N SER A 554 -14.67 23.30 -17.77
CA SER A 554 -15.67 24.31 -18.05
C SER A 554 -16.43 24.69 -16.77
N GLY A 555 -16.64 25.99 -16.54
CA GLY A 555 -17.31 26.50 -15.36
C GLY A 555 -16.47 26.49 -14.07
N ALA A 556 -15.21 26.10 -14.14
CA ALA A 556 -14.31 26.14 -12.98
C ALA A 556 -14.03 27.58 -12.53
N THR A 557 -13.90 27.75 -11.22
CA THR A 557 -13.48 28.99 -10.56
C THR A 557 -12.10 28.79 -9.94
N VAL A 558 -11.19 29.72 -10.20
CA VAL A 558 -9.84 29.78 -9.61
C VAL A 558 -9.82 30.89 -8.58
N SER A 559 -9.59 30.55 -7.31
CA SER A 559 -9.54 31.50 -6.20
C SER A 559 -8.12 31.67 -5.68
N LEU A 560 -7.60 32.91 -5.76
CA LEU A 560 -6.31 33.29 -5.18
C LEU A 560 -6.50 33.68 -3.72
N TYR A 561 -5.67 33.09 -2.85
CA TYR A 561 -5.60 33.39 -1.42
C TYR A 561 -4.23 33.96 -1.06
N GLY A 562 -4.23 34.90 -0.10
CA GLY A 562 -2.99 35.43 0.50
C GLY A 562 -3.10 35.48 2.01
N GLY A 563 -2.08 34.97 2.69
CA GLY A 563 -1.96 34.97 4.15
C GLY A 563 -0.69 35.65 4.64
N ALA A 564 -0.71 36.21 5.85
CA ALA A 564 0.48 36.70 6.51
C ALA A 564 1.34 35.53 6.99
N VAL A 565 2.67 35.71 7.01
CA VAL A 565 3.60 34.88 7.78
C VAL A 565 3.82 35.62 9.10
N ASP A 566 3.00 35.26 10.09
CA ASP A 566 2.83 36.04 11.32
C ASP A 566 3.23 35.27 12.60
N PHE A 567 3.63 34.01 12.45
CA PHE A 567 4.03 33.13 13.55
C PHE A 567 2.96 33.01 14.65
N GLY A 568 1.67 33.15 14.28
CA GLY A 568 0.54 33.12 15.21
C GLY A 568 0.25 31.75 15.84
N GLY A 569 1.06 30.72 15.55
CA GLY A 569 0.80 29.37 16.03
C GLY A 569 -0.55 28.86 15.53
N VAL A 570 -1.32 28.20 16.39
CA VAL A 570 -2.69 27.74 16.05
C VAL A 570 -3.71 28.89 15.88
N GLY A 571 -3.37 30.07 16.39
CA GLY A 571 -4.15 31.30 16.27
C GLY A 571 -3.79 32.18 15.07
N PHE A 572 -3.10 31.64 14.07
CA PHE A 572 -2.60 32.35 12.90
C PHE A 572 -3.69 33.15 12.16
N GLN A 573 -3.27 34.20 11.46
CA GLN A 573 -4.16 34.92 10.55
C GLN A 573 -4.42 34.07 9.30
N ARG A 574 -5.66 33.57 9.17
CA ARG A 574 -6.05 32.76 8.01
C ARG A 574 -5.92 33.56 6.70
N PRO A 575 -5.58 32.89 5.58
CA PRO A 575 -5.51 33.58 4.30
C PRO A 575 -6.88 34.13 3.92
N SER A 576 -6.88 35.32 3.36
CA SER A 576 -8.04 35.94 2.75
C SER A 576 -8.04 35.70 1.25
N LYS A 577 -9.25 35.57 0.69
CA LYS A 577 -9.40 35.53 -0.77
C LYS A 577 -9.07 36.93 -1.33
N ILE A 578 -8.15 36.96 -2.30
CA ILE A 578 -7.71 38.17 -2.98
C ILE A 578 -8.55 38.40 -4.25
N ALA A 579 -8.74 37.32 -5.04
CA ALA A 579 -9.45 37.39 -6.31
C ALA A 579 -10.06 36.04 -6.69
N ASP A 580 -11.11 36.09 -7.50
CA ASP A 580 -11.68 34.95 -8.22
C ASP A 580 -11.54 35.17 -9.73
N PHE A 581 -11.21 34.11 -10.46
CA PHE A 581 -11.10 34.08 -11.91
C PHE A 581 -11.90 32.91 -12.47
N GLY A 582 -12.75 33.16 -13.45
CA GLY A 582 -13.39 32.07 -14.20
C GLY A 582 -12.41 31.37 -15.14
N ALA A 583 -12.70 30.14 -15.51
CA ALA A 583 -11.86 29.37 -16.46
C ALA A 583 -11.59 30.13 -17.77
N SER A 584 -12.54 30.93 -18.25
CA SER A 584 -12.39 31.75 -19.46
C SER A 584 -11.31 32.83 -19.34
N SER A 585 -10.97 33.29 -18.14
CA SER A 585 -9.90 34.26 -17.91
C SER A 585 -8.51 33.70 -18.27
N PHE A 586 -8.39 32.36 -18.30
CA PHE A 586 -7.15 31.65 -18.65
C PHE A 586 -7.04 31.27 -20.12
N ALA A 587 -7.80 31.93 -21.00
CA ALA A 587 -7.73 31.65 -22.44
C ALA A 587 -6.32 31.84 -23.03
N LEU A 588 -5.49 32.69 -22.40
CA LEU A 588 -4.06 32.88 -22.73
C LEU A 588 -3.12 32.13 -21.78
N GLY A 589 -3.64 31.22 -20.99
CA GLY A 589 -2.87 30.36 -20.05
C GLY A 589 -2.56 31.01 -18.70
N SER A 590 -2.67 32.35 -18.54
CA SER A 590 -2.30 33.02 -17.29
C SER A 590 -3.19 34.20 -16.94
N VAL A 591 -3.27 34.49 -15.65
CA VAL A 591 -3.82 35.72 -15.08
C VAL A 591 -2.86 36.25 -14.01
N SER A 592 -2.99 37.53 -13.64
CA SER A 592 -2.21 38.10 -12.55
C SER A 592 -3.08 38.95 -11.63
N ALA A 593 -2.64 39.07 -10.38
CA ALA A 593 -3.18 39.97 -9.39
C ALA A 593 -2.04 40.71 -8.68
N PRO A 594 -2.24 41.96 -8.23
CA PRO A 594 -1.23 42.66 -7.43
C PRO A 594 -0.89 41.85 -6.16
N ALA A 595 0.38 41.77 -5.82
CA ALA A 595 0.80 41.30 -4.51
C ALA A 595 0.34 42.29 -3.44
N VAL A 596 -0.28 41.82 -2.37
CA VAL A 596 -0.89 42.68 -1.36
C VAL A 596 -0.08 42.70 -0.06
N GLY A 597 0.09 43.88 0.52
CA GLY A 597 0.72 44.10 1.82
C GLY A 597 2.24 44.28 1.75
N SER A 598 2.83 44.73 2.88
CA SER A 598 4.26 45.11 2.98
C SER A 598 5.09 44.14 3.84
N GLY A 599 4.43 43.24 4.58
CA GLY A 599 5.09 42.25 5.46
C GLY A 599 5.32 40.90 4.80
N PRO A 600 5.90 39.92 5.53
CA PRO A 600 6.04 38.55 5.05
C PRO A 600 4.69 37.92 4.73
N ARG A 601 4.59 37.28 3.58
CA ARG A 601 3.31 36.70 3.11
C ARG A 601 3.54 35.41 2.35
N TYR A 602 2.47 34.62 2.23
CA TYR A 602 2.38 33.52 1.27
C TYR A 602 1.12 33.66 0.41
N TYR A 603 1.19 33.09 -0.78
CA TYR A 603 0.08 33.04 -1.74
C TYR A 603 -0.10 31.63 -2.23
N ARG A 604 -1.35 31.19 -2.38
CA ARG A 604 -1.74 29.94 -3.03
C ARG A 604 -3.07 30.12 -3.74
N PHE A 605 -3.41 29.22 -4.64
CA PHE A 605 -4.76 29.22 -5.19
C PHE A 605 -5.39 27.82 -5.18
N THR A 606 -6.71 27.79 -5.27
CA THR A 606 -7.51 26.59 -5.42
C THR A 606 -8.33 26.68 -6.68
N VAL A 607 -8.61 25.53 -7.29
CA VAL A 607 -9.57 25.38 -8.39
C VAL A 607 -10.78 24.65 -7.85
N GLN A 608 -11.95 25.25 -8.06
CA GLN A 608 -13.23 24.66 -7.77
C GLN A 608 -13.94 24.30 -9.07
N ASP A 609 -14.63 23.19 -9.10
CA ASP A 609 -15.50 22.83 -10.22
C ASP A 609 -16.77 23.70 -10.24
N SER A 610 -17.65 23.50 -11.21
CA SER A 610 -18.92 24.22 -11.33
C SER A 610 -19.89 23.97 -10.16
N GLY A 611 -19.68 22.93 -9.37
CA GLY A 611 -20.42 22.61 -8.14
C GLY A 611 -19.81 23.22 -6.88
N GLY A 612 -18.66 23.90 -6.99
CA GLY A 612 -17.95 24.52 -5.87
C GLY A 612 -17.02 23.57 -5.10
N ALA A 613 -16.87 22.32 -5.52
CA ALA A 613 -15.93 21.38 -4.91
C ALA A 613 -14.49 21.71 -5.33
N VAL A 614 -13.55 21.70 -4.38
CA VAL A 614 -12.12 21.90 -4.68
C VAL A 614 -11.58 20.65 -5.37
N ILE A 615 -11.10 20.83 -6.60
CA ILE A 615 -10.56 19.76 -7.46
C ILE A 615 -9.05 19.88 -7.69
N ALA A 616 -8.45 21.03 -7.36
CA ALA A 616 -7.00 21.21 -7.42
C ALA A 616 -6.56 22.38 -6.55
N PHE A 617 -5.28 22.38 -6.16
CA PHE A 617 -4.66 23.49 -5.44
C PHE A 617 -3.15 23.51 -5.64
N THR A 618 -2.53 24.68 -5.40
CA THR A 618 -1.07 24.85 -5.52
C THR A 618 -0.39 24.76 -4.17
N ASN A 619 0.89 24.40 -4.19
CA ASN A 619 1.80 24.79 -3.14
C ASN A 619 1.92 26.32 -3.10
N PRO A 620 2.24 26.92 -1.94
CA PRO A 620 2.39 28.38 -1.86
C PRO A 620 3.70 28.86 -2.50
N VAL A 621 3.69 30.13 -2.86
CA VAL A 621 4.90 30.94 -3.05
C VAL A 621 4.94 31.96 -1.93
N TRP A 622 6.11 32.20 -1.37
CA TRP A 622 6.28 33.18 -0.29
C TRP A 622 6.94 34.47 -0.80
N GLN A 623 6.58 35.58 -0.19
CA GLN A 623 7.28 36.85 -0.28
C GLN A 623 7.79 37.20 1.12
N ILE A 624 9.11 37.13 1.31
CA ILE A 624 9.77 37.26 2.61
C ILE A 624 10.77 38.42 2.55
N PRO A 625 10.45 39.59 3.09
CA PRO A 625 11.39 40.71 3.10
C PRO A 625 12.72 40.38 3.83
N PRO A 626 13.85 40.95 3.40
CA PRO A 626 15.12 40.83 4.13
C PRO A 626 14.96 41.30 5.59
N GLY A 627 15.61 40.60 6.51
CA GLY A 627 15.51 40.89 7.94
C GLY A 627 14.27 40.32 8.64
N SER A 628 13.42 39.60 7.90
CA SER A 628 12.34 38.84 8.52
C SER A 628 12.91 37.73 9.41
N PRO A 629 12.22 37.36 10.51
CA PRO A 629 12.69 36.30 11.41
C PRO A 629 12.58 34.89 10.83
N VAL A 630 12.11 34.77 9.57
CA VAL A 630 11.93 33.49 8.87
C VAL A 630 13.25 33.01 8.30
N ALA A 631 13.68 31.82 8.70
CA ALA A 631 14.83 31.15 8.08
C ALA A 631 14.35 30.43 6.82
N VAL A 632 14.62 31.00 5.66
CA VAL A 632 14.29 30.37 4.36
C VAL A 632 15.36 29.32 4.03
N PRO A 633 14.95 28.05 3.75
CA PRO A 633 15.89 27.03 3.28
C PRO A 633 16.62 27.46 2.00
N ALA A 634 17.92 27.15 1.88
CA ALA A 634 18.74 27.61 0.77
C ALA A 634 18.20 27.16 -0.59
N ASN A 635 17.64 25.96 -0.69
CA ASN A 635 17.04 25.42 -1.93
C ASN A 635 15.69 26.07 -2.31
N ARG A 636 15.11 26.90 -1.42
CA ARG A 636 13.85 27.62 -1.66
C ARG A 636 14.05 29.15 -1.77
N PHE A 637 15.27 29.62 -1.52
CA PHE A 637 15.59 31.05 -1.50
C PHE A 637 15.74 31.61 -2.93
N VAL A 638 15.01 32.68 -3.23
CA VAL A 638 15.14 33.47 -4.46
C VAL A 638 15.37 34.93 -4.08
N PRO A 639 16.50 35.58 -4.51
CA PRO A 639 16.87 36.94 -4.13
C PRO A 639 15.94 38.03 -4.66
#